data_f22f22f56ff8088bd7809a0236191bf9
#
_entry.id   f22f22f56ff8088bd7809a0236191bf9
#
_cell.length_a   1.000
_cell.length_b   1.000
_cell.length_c   1.000
_cell.angle_alpha   90.00
_cell.angle_beta   90.00
_cell.angle_gamma   90.00
#
_symmetry.space_group_name_H-M   'P 1'
#
loop_
_entity.id
_entity.type
_entity.pdbx_description
1 polymer ?
#
loop_
_entity_poly.entity_id
_entity_poly.type
_entity_poly.pdbx_seq_one_letter_code
_entity_poly.pdbx_strand_id
1 'polypeptide(L)'
;MVESRLGVDAPKVEVRFERLTVEADVRVGRRAVPTLLNAAINAAQELATSVHMCVTRKRPIRIINEVSGVIRPSRMTLLLGAPGSGKTTLLKALAGKLDSSLKFKGKVMYNGEEINYSTPQTQYLRTYVSQYDLHHAEMTVRETIDFSSKMLGTNNEFDMLGEAIRRKKGVINEVDQDLDSFIKATTFGEGSNLTTNYIIKILGLSECADTLVGDEMRRGISGGQKKRATVGEMLVGLARCFFMDDISTGLDSSTAFEIMKFLQQMAHLMDLTMVISLLQPPPETLELFDDIILLCEGQIVYHGPRENATDLFETMGFKCPDRKNVADFLQEVTSKMDQKQYWTGDQNKYQYHTIENFAESFRTSYLPLLVEDKLCSPNNTGKNKEVKVNAGRRVSRWNIFKACFSRELLLLKRNSPVHIFKTIQITVMALVISTLFLRTKMSHNSVLDANKYMGALFMAVVIVNFNGMTEIAMTIKRLPTFYKQRELLALPGWALLCSVYLISIPISLVETGLWTGLTYYVIGYAPSAIRFIQHFLVLFAMHQMSMGLYRFLAAIGRTQVMANMLGTAALIAIYILGGFVISKDDLQPWLRWGYWTSPFTYAQNAIALNEFHDKRWNSEFYYNGANTVGEAILKIRGLLMEWHWYWICVTILFGYSLVFNIFSIFALEFIGSPHKHQVNIKTTKVNFVYNRQMAENGNSSNDQVILPFRPLSLVFDHIQYFVDMPKEMTKNGATKKKLQLLQDVSGAFRPGVLTALMGITGAGKTTLLDVLAGRKTGGYIEGTIKIAGYPKKQDTFSRISGYCEQSDIHSPNLTVYESLKFSAWLRLPSNVKPHQRDMFIKEVMNLIEITDLKNAMVGIPGATGLSAEQRKRLTIAVELVASPSIIFMDEPTTGLDARAAAIVMRTVRKTVDTGRTVVCTIHQPSIEIFESFDEV
;
A
#
# COMPACT_ATOMS: atom_id res chain seq x y z
N MET A 1 24.65 -26.58 -5.54
CA MET A 1 25.34 -27.79 -5.05
C MET A 1 24.51 -29.06 -5.20
N VAL A 2 23.26 -29.11 -4.71
CA VAL A 2 22.38 -30.28 -4.87
C VAL A 2 21.96 -30.45 -6.33
N GLU A 3 21.60 -29.40 -7.05
CA GLU A 3 21.24 -29.43 -8.48
C GLU A 3 22.43 -29.88 -9.35
N SER A 4 23.62 -29.36 -9.11
CA SER A 4 24.84 -29.72 -9.85
C SER A 4 25.22 -31.19 -9.64
N ARG A 5 25.03 -31.74 -8.44
CA ARG A 5 25.23 -33.17 -8.15
C ARG A 5 24.14 -34.09 -8.73
N LEU A 6 22.95 -33.52 -9.00
CA LEU A 6 21.86 -34.26 -9.66
C LEU A 6 21.93 -34.20 -11.19
N GLY A 7 22.92 -33.46 -11.76
CA GLY A 7 23.09 -33.31 -13.20
C GLY A 7 21.99 -32.44 -13.86
N VAL A 8 21.36 -31.57 -13.08
CA VAL A 8 20.37 -30.58 -13.57
C VAL A 8 21.06 -29.22 -13.53
N ASP A 9 21.70 -28.82 -14.63
CA ASP A 9 22.22 -27.45 -14.74
C ASP A 9 21.06 -26.48 -14.86
N ALA A 10 20.89 -25.65 -13.86
CA ALA A 10 19.89 -24.60 -13.87
C ALA A 10 20.24 -23.55 -14.93
N PRO A 11 19.29 -23.14 -15.80
CA PRO A 11 19.60 -22.21 -16.88
C PRO A 11 19.97 -20.84 -16.31
N LYS A 12 21.14 -20.33 -16.72
CA LYS A 12 21.54 -18.93 -16.48
C LYS A 12 20.69 -18.04 -17.35
N VAL A 13 20.21 -16.91 -16.80
CA VAL A 13 19.32 -16.01 -17.54
C VAL A 13 19.96 -14.64 -17.72
N GLU A 14 20.27 -14.31 -18.98
CA GLU A 14 20.69 -12.98 -19.42
C GLU A 14 19.45 -12.16 -19.80
N VAL A 15 19.40 -10.89 -19.39
CA VAL A 15 18.32 -9.96 -19.76
C VAL A 15 18.89 -8.87 -20.65
N ARG A 16 18.42 -8.82 -21.90
CA ARG A 16 18.80 -7.80 -22.88
C ARG A 16 17.60 -6.93 -23.22
N PHE A 17 17.81 -5.62 -23.30
CA PHE A 17 16.77 -4.67 -23.70
C PHE A 17 17.31 -3.68 -24.72
N GLU A 18 16.50 -3.43 -25.77
CA GLU A 18 16.89 -2.61 -26.92
C GLU A 18 15.85 -1.53 -27.19
N ARG A 19 16.32 -0.27 -27.30
CA ARG A 19 15.53 0.94 -27.62
C ARG A 19 14.22 1.02 -26.82
N LEU A 20 14.31 0.72 -25.52
CA LEU A 20 13.18 0.67 -24.65
C LEU A 20 12.67 2.08 -24.37
N THR A 21 11.41 2.34 -24.76
CA THR A 21 10.74 3.62 -24.56
C THR A 21 9.41 3.38 -23.87
N VAL A 22 9.15 4.13 -22.79
CA VAL A 22 7.88 4.08 -22.05
C VAL A 22 7.25 5.46 -22.09
N GLU A 23 6.04 5.56 -22.63
CA GLU A 23 5.28 6.79 -22.80
C GLU A 23 3.99 6.74 -21.96
N ALA A 24 3.67 7.85 -21.30
CA ALA A 24 2.39 8.07 -20.62
C ALA A 24 1.58 9.13 -21.37
N ASP A 25 0.31 8.82 -21.67
CA ASP A 25 -0.61 9.81 -22.24
C ASP A 25 -1.19 10.69 -21.12
N VAL A 26 -0.72 11.92 -21.01
CA VAL A 26 -1.22 12.90 -20.05
C VAL A 26 -2.30 13.76 -20.69
N ARG A 27 -3.45 13.85 -20.04
CA ARG A 27 -4.55 14.72 -20.48
C ARG A 27 -4.25 16.16 -20.13
N VAL A 28 -4.17 17.02 -21.15
CA VAL A 28 -3.95 18.46 -20.98
C VAL A 28 -5.31 19.14 -20.79
N GLY A 29 -5.42 20.01 -19.75
CA GLY A 29 -6.63 20.81 -19.51
C GLY A 29 -7.50 20.36 -18.33
N ARG A 30 -7.12 19.29 -17.61
CA ARG A 30 -7.83 18.91 -16.39
C ARG A 30 -7.49 19.92 -15.28
N ARG A 31 -8.53 20.49 -14.66
CA ARG A 31 -8.34 21.42 -13.54
C ARG A 31 -7.86 20.66 -12.32
N ALA A 32 -6.66 21.01 -11.83
CA ALA A 32 -5.98 20.24 -10.77
C ALA A 32 -6.64 20.41 -9.39
N VAL A 33 -7.18 21.60 -9.10
CA VAL A 33 -7.78 21.88 -7.78
C VAL A 33 -9.18 21.24 -7.70
N PRO A 34 -9.45 20.36 -6.72
CA PRO A 34 -10.71 19.64 -6.61
C PRO A 34 -11.81 20.50 -5.96
N THR A 35 -12.19 21.62 -6.58
CA THR A 35 -13.40 22.34 -6.20
C THR A 35 -14.62 21.61 -6.75
N LEU A 36 -15.79 21.77 -6.12
CA LEU A 36 -17.03 21.16 -6.56
C LEU A 36 -17.31 21.47 -8.05
N LEU A 37 -17.10 22.71 -8.46
CA LEU A 37 -17.28 23.17 -9.84
C LEU A 37 -16.30 22.45 -10.79
N ASN A 38 -15.02 22.39 -10.42
CA ASN A 38 -13.99 21.72 -11.22
C ASN A 38 -14.23 20.21 -11.30
N ALA A 39 -14.68 19.58 -10.20
CA ALA A 39 -15.06 18.16 -10.20
C ALA A 39 -16.24 17.88 -11.13
N ALA A 40 -17.29 18.73 -11.10
CA ALA A 40 -18.43 18.62 -11.98
C ALA A 40 -18.06 18.80 -13.46
N ILE A 41 -17.23 19.82 -13.78
CA ILE A 41 -16.74 20.06 -15.13
C ILE A 41 -15.85 18.91 -15.62
N ASN A 42 -14.96 18.40 -14.78
CA ASN A 42 -14.11 17.26 -15.12
C ASN A 42 -14.94 16.00 -15.37
N ALA A 43 -15.98 15.74 -14.55
CA ALA A 43 -16.90 14.61 -14.73
C ALA A 43 -17.73 14.75 -16.02
N ALA A 44 -18.24 15.95 -16.31
CA ALA A 44 -18.94 16.23 -17.56
C ALA A 44 -18.05 16.04 -18.79
N GLN A 45 -16.78 16.48 -18.72
CA GLN A 45 -15.79 16.24 -19.78
C GLN A 45 -15.45 14.75 -19.94
N GLU A 46 -15.39 13.98 -18.85
CA GLU A 46 -15.18 12.52 -18.92
C GLU A 46 -16.37 11.81 -19.58
N LEU A 47 -17.59 12.20 -19.24
CA LEU A 47 -18.81 11.69 -19.89
C LEU A 47 -18.85 12.06 -21.38
N ALA A 48 -18.58 13.31 -21.73
CA ALA A 48 -18.53 13.76 -23.12
C ALA A 48 -17.44 13.05 -23.95
N THR A 49 -16.32 12.73 -23.35
CA THR A 49 -15.26 11.92 -24.01
C THR A 49 -15.62 10.45 -24.13
N SER A 50 -16.35 9.87 -23.18
CA SER A 50 -16.81 8.47 -23.29
C SER A 50 -17.87 8.29 -24.39
N VAL A 51 -18.65 9.34 -24.67
CA VAL A 51 -19.66 9.37 -25.74
C VAL A 51 -19.07 9.87 -27.08
N HIS A 52 -17.75 10.02 -27.21
CA HIS A 52 -17.06 10.52 -28.42
C HIS A 52 -17.46 11.95 -28.85
N MET A 53 -18.09 12.74 -27.99
CA MET A 53 -18.51 14.11 -28.32
C MET A 53 -17.41 15.16 -28.17
N CYS A 54 -16.33 14.86 -27.44
CA CYS A 54 -15.18 15.76 -27.28
C CYS A 54 -13.86 15.00 -27.38
N VAL A 55 -12.91 15.51 -28.16
CA VAL A 55 -11.55 14.99 -28.23
C VAL A 55 -10.67 15.75 -27.24
N THR A 56 -10.36 15.14 -26.11
CA THR A 56 -9.34 15.72 -25.20
C THR A 56 -7.96 15.59 -25.80
N ARG A 57 -7.22 16.70 -25.91
CA ARG A 57 -5.82 16.68 -26.33
C ARG A 57 -5.00 15.89 -25.30
N LYS A 58 -4.49 14.73 -25.71
CA LYS A 58 -3.51 13.94 -24.97
C LYS A 58 -2.13 14.38 -25.40
N ARG A 59 -1.23 14.59 -24.45
CA ARG A 59 0.19 14.83 -24.72
C ARG A 59 0.98 13.63 -24.24
N PRO A 60 1.73 12.93 -25.11
CA PRO A 60 2.60 11.84 -24.67
C PRO A 60 3.79 12.44 -23.92
N ILE A 61 4.06 11.90 -22.72
CA ILE A 61 5.26 12.21 -21.94
C ILE A 61 6.10 10.95 -21.93
N ARG A 62 7.36 11.05 -22.33
CA ARG A 62 8.33 9.97 -22.26
C ARG A 62 8.89 9.89 -20.85
N ILE A 63 8.67 8.74 -20.18
CA ILE A 63 9.22 8.44 -18.86
C ILE A 63 10.59 7.79 -19.01
N ILE A 64 10.73 6.92 -20.01
CA ILE A 64 11.99 6.29 -20.42
C ILE A 64 12.16 6.57 -21.89
N ASN A 65 13.36 6.97 -22.29
CA ASN A 65 13.67 7.42 -23.63
C ASN A 65 14.82 6.61 -24.24
N GLU A 66 14.49 5.65 -25.11
CA GLU A 66 15.41 4.86 -25.95
C GLU A 66 16.61 4.25 -25.21
N VAL A 67 16.35 3.59 -24.07
CA VAL A 67 17.39 2.94 -23.30
C VAL A 67 17.69 1.54 -23.82
N SER A 68 18.98 1.18 -23.86
CA SER A 68 19.48 -0.14 -24.26
C SER A 68 20.52 -0.62 -23.26
N GLY A 69 20.63 -1.95 -23.07
CA GLY A 69 21.61 -2.52 -22.16
C GLY A 69 21.49 -4.04 -22.02
N VAL A 70 22.45 -4.63 -21.30
CA VAL A 70 22.55 -6.08 -21.06
C VAL A 70 22.84 -6.33 -19.60
N ILE A 71 21.95 -7.06 -18.90
CA ILE A 71 22.13 -7.49 -17.54
C ILE A 71 22.59 -8.94 -17.56
N ARG A 72 23.77 -9.17 -16.98
CA ARG A 72 24.47 -10.47 -17.05
C ARG A 72 23.99 -11.40 -15.94
N PRO A 73 23.93 -12.72 -16.18
CA PRO A 73 23.64 -13.70 -15.13
C PRO A 73 24.77 -13.77 -14.09
N SER A 74 24.43 -14.29 -12.94
CA SER A 74 25.36 -14.44 -11.78
C SER A 74 25.95 -13.12 -11.28
N ARG A 75 25.29 -12.00 -11.53
CA ARG A 75 25.73 -10.66 -11.12
C ARG A 75 24.63 -9.87 -10.44
N MET A 76 25.03 -9.05 -9.48
CA MET A 76 24.17 -8.13 -8.77
C MET A 76 24.38 -6.70 -9.32
N THR A 77 23.35 -6.16 -9.99
CA THR A 77 23.39 -4.84 -10.64
C THR A 77 22.68 -3.81 -9.78
N LEU A 78 23.33 -2.69 -9.50
CA LEU A 78 22.76 -1.55 -8.77
C LEU A 78 22.13 -0.57 -9.76
N LEU A 79 20.85 -0.22 -9.57
CA LEU A 79 20.16 0.83 -10.31
C LEU A 79 20.12 2.12 -9.48
N LEU A 80 20.93 3.10 -9.86
CA LEU A 80 21.00 4.42 -9.26
C LEU A 80 20.24 5.47 -10.06
N GLY A 81 19.86 6.56 -9.43
CA GLY A 81 19.25 7.72 -10.07
C GLY A 81 18.36 8.50 -9.12
N ALA A 82 18.11 9.78 -9.42
CA ALA A 82 17.25 10.64 -8.64
C ALA A 82 15.79 10.14 -8.58
N PRO A 83 15.01 10.51 -7.56
CA PRO A 83 13.57 10.25 -7.53
C PRO A 83 12.89 10.85 -8.78
N GLY A 84 12.04 10.06 -9.43
CA GLY A 84 11.38 10.46 -10.67
C GLY A 84 12.19 10.21 -11.95
N SER A 85 13.42 9.71 -11.88
CA SER A 85 14.24 9.35 -13.07
C SER A 85 13.69 8.18 -13.89
N GLY A 86 12.70 7.45 -13.37
CA GLY A 86 12.08 6.30 -14.05
C GLY A 86 12.55 4.92 -13.58
N LYS A 87 13.29 4.80 -12.46
CA LYS A 87 13.80 3.52 -11.91
C LYS A 87 12.72 2.45 -11.79
N THR A 88 11.65 2.74 -11.04
CA THR A 88 10.50 1.83 -10.86
C THR A 88 9.87 1.44 -12.20
N THR A 89 9.77 2.39 -13.14
CA THR A 89 9.21 2.13 -14.48
C THR A 89 10.11 1.19 -15.28
N LEU A 90 11.43 1.38 -15.21
CA LEU A 90 12.40 0.49 -15.86
C LEU A 90 12.34 -0.92 -15.28
N LEU A 91 12.37 -1.06 -13.93
CA LEU A 91 12.27 -2.37 -13.26
C LEU A 91 10.97 -3.10 -13.62
N LYS A 92 9.83 -2.39 -13.63
CA LYS A 92 8.54 -2.95 -14.05
C LYS A 92 8.50 -3.30 -15.53
N ALA A 93 9.14 -2.50 -16.40
CA ALA A 93 9.25 -2.80 -17.82
C ALA A 93 10.05 -4.08 -18.06
N LEU A 94 11.20 -4.20 -17.43
CA LEU A 94 12.04 -5.40 -17.49
C LEU A 94 11.31 -6.61 -16.91
N ALA A 95 10.63 -6.47 -15.76
CA ALA A 95 9.83 -7.54 -15.17
C ALA A 95 8.55 -7.88 -15.96
N GLY A 96 8.18 -7.08 -16.98
CA GLY A 96 6.94 -7.26 -17.75
C GLY A 96 5.67 -7.00 -16.94
N LYS A 97 5.75 -6.11 -15.96
CA LYS A 97 4.65 -5.72 -15.04
C LYS A 97 4.28 -4.24 -15.17
N LEU A 98 4.43 -3.70 -16.38
CA LEU A 98 4.00 -2.34 -16.69
C LEU A 98 2.48 -2.20 -16.64
N ASP A 99 2.02 -1.06 -16.14
CA ASP A 99 0.61 -0.71 -16.16
C ASP A 99 0.09 -0.61 -17.60
N SER A 100 -1.09 -1.15 -17.87
CA SER A 100 -1.75 -1.12 -19.18
C SER A 100 -2.04 0.29 -19.72
N SER A 101 -1.93 1.32 -18.87
CA SER A 101 -2.08 2.74 -19.24
C SER A 101 -0.85 3.34 -19.90
N LEU A 102 0.32 2.67 -19.77
CA LEU A 102 1.58 3.09 -20.35
C LEU A 102 1.79 2.43 -21.70
N LYS A 103 2.31 3.20 -22.66
CA LYS A 103 2.69 2.70 -23.97
C LYS A 103 4.13 2.26 -23.93
N PHE A 104 4.36 1.01 -24.26
CA PHE A 104 5.67 0.39 -24.32
C PHE A 104 6.14 0.22 -25.77
N LYS A 105 7.37 0.60 -26.06
CA LYS A 105 8.04 0.41 -27.34
C LYS A 105 9.45 -0.12 -27.07
N GLY A 106 9.99 -0.93 -27.97
CA GLY A 106 11.30 -1.57 -27.84
C GLY A 106 11.17 -3.06 -27.58
N LYS A 107 12.31 -3.74 -27.38
CA LYS A 107 12.38 -5.19 -27.17
C LYS A 107 13.06 -5.50 -25.86
N VAL A 108 12.50 -6.48 -25.13
CA VAL A 108 13.14 -7.09 -23.97
C VAL A 108 13.29 -8.58 -24.26
N MET A 109 14.51 -9.09 -24.20
CA MET A 109 14.87 -10.47 -24.51
C MET A 109 15.47 -11.15 -23.28
N TYR A 110 15.10 -12.40 -23.06
CA TYR A 110 15.68 -13.28 -22.05
C TYR A 110 16.36 -14.44 -22.77
N ASN A 111 17.69 -14.55 -22.60
CA ASN A 111 18.52 -15.51 -23.34
C ASN A 111 18.32 -15.45 -24.87
N GLY A 112 18.09 -14.25 -25.42
CA GLY A 112 17.88 -14.04 -26.85
C GLY A 112 16.44 -14.24 -27.35
N GLU A 113 15.53 -14.74 -26.52
CA GLU A 113 14.11 -14.86 -26.87
C GLU A 113 13.34 -13.59 -26.46
N GLU A 114 12.61 -13.01 -27.42
CA GLU A 114 11.74 -11.86 -27.17
C GLU A 114 10.55 -12.28 -26.31
N ILE A 115 10.31 -11.53 -25.22
CA ILE A 115 9.23 -11.85 -24.30
C ILE A 115 7.88 -11.55 -24.92
N ASN A 116 7.08 -12.58 -25.08
CA ASN A 116 5.65 -12.43 -25.25
C ASN A 116 5.02 -12.24 -23.87
N TYR A 117 4.66 -10.99 -23.48
CA TYR A 117 4.08 -10.65 -22.17
C TYR A 117 2.81 -11.43 -21.84
N SER A 118 2.19 -12.05 -22.85
CA SER A 118 0.96 -12.83 -22.74
C SER A 118 1.17 -14.31 -22.38
N THR A 119 2.41 -14.82 -22.45
CA THR A 119 2.66 -16.24 -22.18
C THR A 119 2.95 -16.47 -20.68
N PRO A 120 2.17 -17.34 -20.00
CA PRO A 120 2.37 -17.64 -18.58
C PRO A 120 3.73 -18.28 -18.28
N GLN A 121 4.36 -18.91 -19.27
CA GLN A 121 5.60 -19.67 -19.10
C GLN A 121 6.79 -18.78 -18.70
N THR A 122 6.84 -17.54 -19.15
CA THR A 122 7.93 -16.61 -18.81
C THR A 122 7.74 -15.85 -17.51
N GLN A 123 6.54 -15.86 -16.93
CA GLN A 123 6.24 -15.16 -15.67
C GLN A 123 6.96 -15.77 -14.46
N TYR A 124 7.21 -17.08 -14.47
CA TYR A 124 7.88 -17.76 -13.35
C TYR A 124 9.38 -17.52 -13.30
N LEU A 125 10.01 -17.09 -14.40
CA LEU A 125 11.45 -16.83 -14.45
C LEU A 125 11.83 -15.50 -13.79
N ARG A 126 10.88 -14.60 -13.58
CA ARG A 126 11.12 -13.22 -13.17
C ARG A 126 10.22 -12.80 -12.01
N THR A 127 10.81 -12.12 -11.04
CA THR A 127 10.09 -11.61 -9.87
C THR A 127 10.39 -10.13 -9.70
N TYR A 128 9.35 -9.36 -9.34
CA TYR A 128 9.48 -7.96 -8.96
C TYR A 128 9.14 -7.80 -7.48
N VAL A 129 10.02 -7.15 -6.74
CA VAL A 129 9.80 -6.79 -5.33
C VAL A 129 9.46 -5.32 -5.25
N SER A 130 8.29 -4.99 -4.73
CA SER A 130 7.80 -3.61 -4.66
C SER A 130 8.37 -2.83 -3.49
N GLN A 131 8.39 -1.51 -3.62
CA GLN A 131 8.76 -0.58 -2.56
C GLN A 131 7.79 -0.62 -1.36
N TYR A 132 6.52 -0.97 -1.58
CA TYR A 132 5.47 -0.94 -0.55
C TYR A 132 5.29 -2.30 0.14
N ASP A 133 5.23 -2.28 1.48
CA ASP A 133 5.08 -3.47 2.32
C ASP A 133 3.61 -3.71 2.70
N LEU A 134 2.84 -4.21 1.75
CA LEU A 134 1.42 -4.52 1.93
C LEU A 134 1.23 -5.99 2.33
N HIS A 135 0.77 -6.22 3.55
CA HIS A 135 0.52 -7.56 4.11
C HIS A 135 -0.83 -7.61 4.83
N HIS A 136 -1.32 -8.82 5.09
CA HIS A 136 -2.42 -9.01 6.02
C HIS A 136 -1.91 -8.86 7.45
N ALA A 137 -2.41 -7.84 8.16
CA ALA A 137 -1.97 -7.52 9.52
C ALA A 137 -2.19 -8.66 10.53
N GLU A 138 -3.18 -9.49 10.25
CA GLU A 138 -3.61 -10.61 11.08
C GLU A 138 -2.79 -11.90 10.87
N MET A 139 -1.88 -11.93 9.89
CA MET A 139 -1.01 -13.09 9.63
C MET A 139 0.33 -12.92 10.34
N THR A 140 0.96 -14.04 10.70
CA THR A 140 2.35 -14.05 11.16
C THR A 140 3.31 -13.96 9.97
N VAL A 141 4.58 -13.65 10.25
CA VAL A 141 5.63 -13.62 9.22
C VAL A 141 5.74 -14.99 8.53
N ARG A 142 5.78 -16.06 9.32
CA ARG A 142 5.84 -17.44 8.82
C ARG A 142 4.69 -17.77 7.89
N GLU A 143 3.45 -17.50 8.30
CA GLU A 143 2.25 -17.78 7.52
C GLU A 143 2.19 -16.98 6.21
N THR A 144 2.72 -15.75 6.23
CA THR A 144 2.79 -14.90 5.03
C THR A 144 3.74 -15.49 3.99
N ILE A 145 4.94 -15.92 4.42
CA ILE A 145 5.92 -16.55 3.53
C ILE A 145 5.44 -17.95 3.09
N ASP A 146 4.82 -18.75 3.99
CA ASP A 146 4.22 -20.04 3.64
C ASP A 146 3.12 -19.95 2.60
N PHE A 147 2.28 -18.90 2.69
CA PHE A 147 1.25 -18.65 1.69
C PHE A 147 1.87 -18.41 0.32
N SER A 148 2.90 -17.57 0.25
CA SER A 148 3.63 -17.28 -0.99
C SER A 148 4.30 -18.54 -1.56
N SER A 149 4.89 -19.38 -0.72
CA SER A 149 5.47 -20.67 -1.11
C SER A 149 4.43 -21.59 -1.74
N LYS A 150 3.25 -21.71 -1.14
CA LYS A 150 2.14 -22.54 -1.66
C LYS A 150 1.61 -22.00 -3.00
N MET A 151 1.56 -20.68 -3.16
CA MET A 151 1.11 -20.06 -4.40
C MET A 151 2.10 -20.22 -5.56
N LEU A 152 3.41 -20.14 -5.24
CA LEU A 152 4.49 -20.30 -6.23
C LEU A 152 4.83 -21.78 -6.52
N GLY A 153 4.29 -22.72 -5.73
CA GLY A 153 4.43 -24.16 -5.97
C GLY A 153 5.77 -24.77 -5.54
N THR A 154 6.57 -24.04 -4.77
CA THR A 154 7.91 -24.50 -4.31
C THR A 154 7.87 -25.74 -3.42
N ASN A 155 6.77 -25.95 -2.69
CA ASN A 155 6.61 -27.15 -1.87
C ASN A 155 6.67 -28.44 -2.67
N ASN A 156 6.10 -28.47 -3.88
CA ASN A 156 6.04 -29.68 -4.70
C ASN A 156 7.41 -30.06 -5.27
N GLU A 157 8.31 -29.09 -5.46
CA GLU A 157 9.67 -29.39 -5.98
C GLU A 157 10.59 -29.91 -4.89
N PHE A 158 10.48 -29.40 -3.67
CA PHE A 158 11.23 -29.95 -2.53
C PHE A 158 10.74 -31.33 -2.13
N ASP A 159 9.45 -31.61 -2.23
CA ASP A 159 8.91 -32.95 -2.04
C ASP A 159 9.44 -33.92 -3.13
N MET A 160 9.51 -33.46 -4.39
CA MET A 160 10.09 -34.25 -5.49
C MET A 160 11.60 -34.41 -5.33
N LEU A 161 12.31 -33.41 -4.87
CA LEU A 161 13.75 -33.49 -4.57
C LEU A 161 13.99 -34.46 -3.42
N GLY A 162 13.19 -34.38 -2.36
CA GLY A 162 13.20 -35.33 -1.23
C GLY A 162 12.90 -36.76 -1.66
N GLU A 163 11.95 -36.93 -2.58
CA GLU A 163 11.62 -38.26 -3.14
C GLU A 163 12.70 -38.76 -4.09
N ALA A 164 13.30 -37.89 -4.91
CA ALA A 164 14.44 -38.26 -5.77
C ALA A 164 15.69 -38.63 -4.93
N ILE A 165 15.94 -37.94 -3.84
CA ILE A 165 17.01 -38.28 -2.87
C ILE A 165 16.70 -39.64 -2.20
N ARG A 166 15.45 -39.88 -1.78
CA ARG A 166 15.04 -41.17 -1.21
C ARG A 166 15.19 -42.33 -2.21
N ARG A 167 14.86 -42.11 -3.48
CA ARG A 167 15.05 -43.11 -4.55
C ARG A 167 16.52 -43.38 -4.83
N LYS A 168 17.38 -42.33 -4.77
CA LYS A 168 18.84 -42.49 -4.91
C LYS A 168 19.49 -43.09 -3.65
N LYS A 169 18.93 -42.90 -2.43
CA LYS A 169 19.41 -43.54 -1.21
C LYS A 169 19.43 -45.07 -1.31
N GLY A 170 18.60 -45.68 -2.18
CA GLY A 170 18.61 -47.09 -2.47
C GLY A 170 19.78 -47.58 -3.36
N VAL A 171 20.55 -46.67 -3.96
CA VAL A 171 21.58 -46.96 -4.98
C VAL A 171 22.99 -46.53 -4.53
N ILE A 172 23.10 -45.54 -3.59
CA ILE A 172 24.38 -44.96 -3.18
C ILE A 172 24.51 -45.15 -1.66
N ASN A 173 25.48 -45.97 -1.22
CA ASN A 173 25.72 -46.28 0.19
C ASN A 173 26.41 -45.15 1.01
N GLU A 174 26.79 -44.05 0.40
CA GLU A 174 27.35 -42.89 1.09
C GLU A 174 26.37 -41.70 0.98
N VAL A 175 25.49 -41.60 1.96
CA VAL A 175 24.67 -40.41 2.15
C VAL A 175 25.52 -39.29 2.74
N ASP A 176 25.59 -38.17 2.03
CA ASP A 176 26.26 -36.96 2.46
C ASP A 176 25.70 -36.56 3.85
N GLN A 177 26.46 -36.80 4.92
CA GLN A 177 26.09 -36.48 6.32
C GLN A 177 25.73 -35.01 6.48
N ASP A 178 26.32 -34.15 5.65
CA ASP A 178 26.05 -32.71 5.64
C ASP A 178 24.64 -32.38 5.11
N LEU A 179 24.15 -33.11 4.11
CA LEU A 179 22.78 -32.91 3.58
C LEU A 179 21.73 -33.42 4.57
N ASP A 180 21.95 -34.53 5.23
CA ASP A 180 21.04 -35.10 6.24
C ASP A 180 21.03 -34.24 7.52
N SER A 181 22.18 -33.69 7.91
CA SER A 181 22.29 -32.74 9.03
C SER A 181 21.66 -31.41 8.71
N PHE A 182 21.76 -30.90 7.45
CA PHE A 182 21.10 -29.71 6.98
C PHE A 182 19.58 -29.89 6.97
N ILE A 183 19.06 -30.99 6.45
CA ILE A 183 17.62 -31.30 6.47
C ILE A 183 17.11 -31.39 7.89
N LYS A 184 17.84 -32.05 8.80
CA LYS A 184 17.48 -32.16 10.23
C LYS A 184 17.56 -30.81 10.96
N ALA A 185 18.58 -29.99 10.67
CA ALA A 185 18.73 -28.66 11.29
C ALA A 185 17.68 -27.65 10.85
N THR A 186 17.08 -27.81 9.66
CA THR A 186 16.05 -26.93 9.12
C THR A 186 14.62 -27.38 9.44
N THR A 187 14.42 -28.61 9.95
CA THR A 187 13.12 -29.15 10.33
C THR A 187 12.73 -28.66 11.73
N PHE A 188 12.26 -27.42 11.85
CA PHE A 188 11.64 -26.92 13.07
C PHE A 188 10.13 -27.21 13.06
N GLY A 189 9.73 -28.25 13.76
CA GLY A 189 8.32 -28.61 14.03
C GLY A 189 7.61 -29.39 12.93
N GLU A 190 6.72 -30.25 13.32
CA GLU A 190 5.82 -30.98 12.44
C GLU A 190 4.93 -30.01 11.64
N GLY A 191 5.04 -29.98 10.31
CA GLY A 191 4.21 -29.20 9.41
C GLY A 191 4.82 -27.92 8.84
N SER A 192 6.08 -27.58 9.18
CA SER A 192 6.72 -26.37 8.62
C SER A 192 7.48 -26.68 7.32
N ASN A 193 7.32 -25.77 6.36
CA ASN A 193 7.96 -25.81 5.05
C ASN A 193 9.47 -25.59 5.19
N LEU A 194 10.29 -26.51 4.67
CA LEU A 194 11.76 -26.40 4.72
C LEU A 194 12.26 -25.07 4.12
N THR A 195 11.69 -24.69 2.96
CA THR A 195 12.03 -23.44 2.24
C THR A 195 11.68 -22.21 3.07
N THR A 196 10.51 -22.19 3.67
CA THR A 196 10.08 -21.06 4.51
C THR A 196 11.00 -20.90 5.71
N ASN A 197 11.35 -21.98 6.40
CA ASN A 197 12.24 -21.92 7.56
C ASN A 197 13.64 -21.44 7.18
N TYR A 198 14.16 -21.90 6.05
CA TYR A 198 15.46 -21.49 5.52
C TYR A 198 15.49 -19.98 5.25
N ILE A 199 14.46 -19.46 4.54
CA ILE A 199 14.35 -18.02 4.22
C ILE A 199 14.17 -17.17 5.48
N ILE A 200 13.35 -17.61 6.44
CA ILE A 200 13.17 -16.93 7.73
C ILE A 200 14.51 -16.81 8.47
N LYS A 201 15.29 -17.90 8.50
CA LYS A 201 16.59 -17.92 9.17
C LYS A 201 17.60 -17.00 8.52
N ILE A 202 17.68 -17.01 7.20
CA ILE A 202 18.59 -16.17 6.42
C ILE A 202 18.28 -14.68 6.56
N LEU A 203 17.01 -14.33 6.52
CA LEU A 203 16.59 -12.93 6.67
C LEU A 203 16.62 -12.45 8.13
N GLY A 204 17.10 -13.24 9.07
CA GLY A 204 17.15 -12.89 10.50
C GLY A 204 15.76 -12.64 11.10
N LEU A 205 14.73 -13.36 10.61
CA LEU A 205 13.33 -13.23 11.06
C LEU A 205 12.94 -14.34 12.05
N SER A 206 13.89 -15.14 12.53
CA SER A 206 13.61 -16.29 13.40
C SER A 206 12.92 -15.91 14.70
N GLU A 207 13.30 -14.79 15.32
CA GLU A 207 12.74 -14.30 16.58
C GLU A 207 11.29 -13.78 16.42
N CYS A 208 10.96 -13.25 15.25
CA CYS A 208 9.63 -12.70 14.97
C CYS A 208 8.78 -13.56 14.02
N ALA A 209 9.23 -14.80 13.74
CA ALA A 209 8.57 -15.68 12.76
C ALA A 209 7.08 -15.90 13.07
N ASP A 210 6.75 -16.07 14.35
CA ASP A 210 5.39 -16.34 14.82
C ASP A 210 4.69 -15.08 15.38
N THR A 211 5.31 -13.88 15.18
CA THR A 211 4.70 -12.60 15.53
C THR A 211 3.82 -12.12 14.38
N LEU A 212 2.71 -11.43 14.72
CA LEU A 212 1.81 -10.83 13.72
C LEU A 212 2.54 -9.72 12.95
N VAL A 213 2.26 -9.62 11.66
CA VAL A 213 2.81 -8.54 10.83
C VAL A 213 2.32 -7.17 11.32
N GLY A 214 1.03 -7.07 11.70
CA GLY A 214 0.44 -5.84 12.23
C GLY A 214 0.25 -4.74 11.19
N ASP A 215 -0.54 -3.73 11.59
CA ASP A 215 -0.82 -2.49 10.85
C ASP A 215 -0.68 -1.27 11.78
N GLU A 216 -1.06 -0.09 11.31
CA GLU A 216 -1.01 1.16 12.10
C GLU A 216 -1.86 1.10 13.39
N MET A 217 -2.92 0.27 13.40
CA MET A 217 -3.84 0.12 14.54
C MET A 217 -3.51 -1.09 15.43
N ARG A 218 -2.79 -2.07 14.91
CA ARG A 218 -2.38 -3.28 15.62
C ARG A 218 -0.88 -3.37 15.66
N ARG A 219 -0.31 -3.33 16.85
CA ARG A 219 1.13 -3.50 17.03
C ARG A 219 1.58 -4.84 16.44
N GLY A 220 2.60 -4.81 15.60
CA GLY A 220 3.20 -5.96 14.94
C GLY A 220 4.72 -5.87 14.91
N ILE A 221 5.31 -6.44 13.86
CA ILE A 221 6.75 -6.38 13.60
C ILE A 221 7.18 -4.96 13.21
N SER A 222 8.48 -4.66 13.36
CA SER A 222 9.06 -3.37 12.96
C SER A 222 9.01 -3.15 11.44
N GLY A 223 9.15 -1.89 11.00
CA GLY A 223 9.19 -1.55 9.57
C GLY A 223 10.29 -2.32 8.82
N GLY A 224 11.48 -2.44 9.39
CA GLY A 224 12.57 -3.22 8.83
C GLY A 224 12.27 -4.72 8.74
N GLN A 225 11.59 -5.28 9.74
CA GLN A 225 11.13 -6.68 9.70
C GLN A 225 10.04 -6.89 8.64
N LYS A 226 9.13 -5.90 8.43
CA LYS A 226 8.13 -5.96 7.34
C LYS A 226 8.81 -5.98 5.97
N LYS A 227 9.83 -5.16 5.78
CA LYS A 227 10.60 -5.13 4.53
C LYS A 227 11.28 -6.48 4.26
N ARG A 228 11.94 -7.04 5.27
CA ARG A 228 12.53 -8.38 5.18
C ARG A 228 11.49 -9.45 4.87
N ALA A 229 10.29 -9.37 5.45
CA ALA A 229 9.20 -10.28 5.14
C ALA A 229 8.72 -10.14 3.68
N THR A 230 8.64 -8.90 3.14
CA THR A 230 8.31 -8.65 1.71
C THR A 230 9.35 -9.27 0.77
N VAL A 231 10.63 -9.13 1.08
CA VAL A 231 11.72 -9.78 0.33
C VAL A 231 11.58 -11.31 0.43
N GLY A 232 11.31 -11.84 1.62
CA GLY A 232 11.12 -13.28 1.86
C GLY A 232 9.94 -13.89 1.10
N GLU A 233 8.82 -13.17 0.97
CA GLU A 233 7.68 -13.62 0.15
C GLU A 233 8.09 -13.91 -1.31
N MET A 234 9.04 -13.15 -1.84
CA MET A 234 9.46 -13.27 -3.23
C MET A 234 10.63 -14.24 -3.42
N LEU A 235 11.55 -14.29 -2.44
CA LEU A 235 12.69 -15.21 -2.48
C LEU A 235 12.27 -16.67 -2.35
N VAL A 236 11.10 -16.94 -1.77
CA VAL A 236 10.57 -18.31 -1.66
C VAL A 236 10.21 -18.91 -3.03
N GLY A 237 10.11 -18.06 -4.08
CA GLY A 237 9.86 -18.48 -5.47
C GLY A 237 11.08 -19.05 -6.16
N LEU A 238 10.86 -19.69 -7.32
CA LEU A 238 11.87 -20.30 -8.18
C LEU A 238 12.37 -19.33 -9.27
N ALA A 239 12.12 -18.03 -9.11
CA ALA A 239 12.55 -17.03 -10.07
C ALA A 239 14.08 -17.02 -10.23
N ARG A 240 14.55 -16.81 -11.46
CA ARG A 240 15.99 -16.67 -11.79
C ARG A 240 16.39 -15.21 -11.98
N CYS A 241 15.42 -14.33 -12.24
CA CYS A 241 15.63 -12.89 -12.35
C CYS A 241 14.84 -12.16 -11.28
N PHE A 242 15.52 -11.32 -10.51
CA PHE A 242 14.93 -10.51 -9.46
C PHE A 242 15.10 -9.03 -9.77
N PHE A 243 14.01 -8.30 -9.79
CA PHE A 243 13.96 -6.84 -9.93
C PHE A 243 13.43 -6.26 -8.63
N MET A 244 14.29 -5.62 -7.83
CA MET A 244 13.95 -5.16 -6.48
C MET A 244 13.96 -3.64 -6.43
N ASP A 245 12.84 -3.06 -6.01
CA ASP A 245 12.67 -1.62 -5.96
C ASP A 245 12.76 -1.10 -4.54
N ASP A 246 13.84 -0.38 -4.25
CA ASP A 246 14.12 0.35 -3.00
C ASP A 246 13.91 -0.49 -1.72
N ILE A 247 14.66 -1.59 -1.63
CA ILE A 247 14.51 -2.55 -0.52
C ILE A 247 15.25 -2.14 0.76
N SER A 248 16.04 -1.06 0.76
CA SER A 248 16.78 -0.56 1.93
C SER A 248 16.00 0.46 2.74
N THR A 249 14.92 1.04 2.22
CA THR A 249 14.16 2.08 2.91
C THR A 249 13.61 1.59 4.25
N GLY A 250 13.94 2.31 5.33
CA GLY A 250 13.50 1.98 6.69
C GLY A 250 14.31 0.88 7.37
N LEU A 251 15.42 0.43 6.75
CA LEU A 251 16.41 -0.44 7.38
C LEU A 251 17.58 0.38 7.96
N ASP A 252 18.19 -0.12 9.01
CA ASP A 252 19.50 0.36 9.47
C ASP A 252 20.64 -0.15 8.56
N SER A 253 21.79 0.55 8.57
CA SER A 253 22.93 0.23 7.68
C SER A 253 23.43 -1.20 7.85
N SER A 254 23.52 -1.66 9.08
CA SER A 254 23.98 -3.03 9.38
C SER A 254 23.02 -4.08 8.80
N THR A 255 21.71 -3.92 9.02
CA THR A 255 20.71 -4.84 8.48
C THR A 255 20.64 -4.77 6.95
N ALA A 256 20.72 -3.57 6.37
CA ALA A 256 20.73 -3.39 4.92
C ALA A 256 21.97 -4.06 4.30
N PHE A 257 23.14 -3.87 4.89
CA PHE A 257 24.38 -4.51 4.47
C PHE A 257 24.30 -6.04 4.53
N GLU A 258 23.82 -6.61 5.64
CA GLU A 258 23.66 -8.07 5.78
C GLU A 258 22.73 -8.66 4.71
N ILE A 259 21.58 -8.00 4.44
CA ILE A 259 20.66 -8.45 3.39
C ILE A 259 21.33 -8.38 2.02
N MET A 260 22.04 -7.28 1.70
CA MET A 260 22.71 -7.13 0.40
C MET A 260 23.83 -8.15 0.24
N LYS A 261 24.61 -8.39 1.28
CA LYS A 261 25.66 -9.43 1.30
C LYS A 261 25.07 -10.82 1.05
N PHE A 262 23.92 -11.10 1.67
CA PHE A 262 23.22 -12.36 1.43
C PHE A 262 22.71 -12.46 -0.01
N LEU A 263 22.09 -11.39 -0.56
CA LEU A 263 21.62 -11.38 -1.95
C LEU A 263 22.76 -11.53 -2.94
N GLN A 264 23.92 -10.92 -2.67
CA GLN A 264 25.14 -11.11 -3.47
C GLN A 264 25.58 -12.58 -3.47
N GLN A 265 25.65 -13.19 -2.29
CA GLN A 265 26.00 -14.61 -2.17
C GLN A 265 25.01 -15.50 -2.94
N MET A 266 23.71 -15.22 -2.83
CA MET A 266 22.69 -15.92 -3.63
C MET A 266 22.89 -15.72 -5.13
N ALA A 267 23.16 -14.48 -5.59
CA ALA A 267 23.37 -14.18 -6.99
C ALA A 267 24.52 -14.99 -7.58
N HIS A 268 25.64 -15.05 -6.85
CA HIS A 268 26.86 -15.75 -7.30
C HIS A 268 26.77 -17.27 -7.16
N LEU A 269 26.18 -17.78 -6.05
CA LEU A 269 26.13 -19.23 -5.79
C LEU A 269 25.03 -19.96 -6.59
N MET A 270 23.91 -19.28 -6.85
CA MET A 270 22.76 -19.86 -7.54
C MET A 270 22.60 -19.37 -8.98
N ASP A 271 23.60 -18.65 -9.49
CA ASP A 271 23.59 -18.07 -10.85
C ASP A 271 22.36 -17.20 -11.14
N LEU A 272 21.91 -16.40 -10.14
CA LEU A 272 20.74 -15.54 -10.27
C LEU A 272 21.11 -14.20 -10.90
N THR A 273 20.19 -13.62 -11.64
CA THR A 273 20.30 -12.26 -12.18
C THR A 273 19.53 -11.32 -11.26
N MET A 274 20.20 -10.35 -10.63
CA MET A 274 19.56 -9.42 -9.70
C MET A 274 19.78 -7.97 -10.12
N VAL A 275 18.70 -7.19 -10.15
CA VAL A 275 18.75 -5.73 -10.34
C VAL A 275 18.05 -5.09 -9.14
N ILE A 276 18.80 -4.30 -8.39
CA ILE A 276 18.34 -3.71 -7.13
C ILE A 276 18.45 -2.19 -7.23
N SER A 277 17.35 -1.47 -7.02
CA SER A 277 17.42 -0.01 -6.87
C SER A 277 17.65 0.35 -5.40
N LEU A 278 18.54 1.29 -5.15
CA LEU A 278 18.78 1.90 -3.86
C LEU A 278 18.78 3.41 -4.00
N LEU A 279 18.41 4.14 -2.93
CA LEU A 279 18.43 5.60 -2.91
C LEU A 279 19.80 6.14 -2.52
N GLN A 280 20.35 5.69 -1.39
CA GLN A 280 21.63 6.09 -0.83
C GLN A 280 22.37 4.86 -0.31
N PRO A 281 23.06 4.08 -1.15
CA PRO A 281 23.87 2.98 -0.67
C PRO A 281 25.14 3.51 0.04
N PRO A 282 25.42 3.07 1.28
CA PRO A 282 26.70 3.33 1.93
C PRO A 282 27.87 2.74 1.11
N PRO A 283 29.11 3.25 1.23
CA PRO A 283 30.26 2.74 0.47
C PRO A 283 30.44 1.23 0.58
N GLU A 284 30.31 0.69 1.79
CA GLU A 284 30.41 -0.75 2.07
C GLU A 284 29.36 -1.57 1.32
N THR A 285 28.13 -1.05 1.23
CA THR A 285 27.04 -1.69 0.47
C THR A 285 27.26 -1.57 -1.03
N LEU A 286 27.80 -0.43 -1.51
CA LEU A 286 28.13 -0.23 -2.91
C LEU A 286 29.15 -1.27 -3.41
N GLU A 287 30.14 -1.62 -2.56
CA GLU A 287 31.16 -2.62 -2.87
C GLU A 287 30.62 -4.04 -3.13
N LEU A 288 29.41 -4.34 -2.65
CA LEU A 288 28.78 -5.64 -2.88
C LEU A 288 28.21 -5.80 -4.29
N PHE A 289 28.07 -4.70 -5.04
CA PHE A 289 27.53 -4.74 -6.41
C PHE A 289 28.62 -4.92 -7.48
N ASP A 290 28.32 -5.72 -8.46
CA ASP A 290 29.22 -6.00 -9.60
C ASP A 290 29.09 -4.93 -10.70
N ASP A 291 27.85 -4.54 -11.03
CA ASP A 291 27.54 -3.59 -12.09
C ASP A 291 26.68 -2.43 -11.58
N ILE A 292 26.78 -1.27 -12.23
CA ILE A 292 25.97 -0.08 -11.94
C ILE A 292 25.24 0.35 -13.22
N ILE A 293 23.94 0.68 -13.08
CA ILE A 293 23.14 1.40 -14.07
C ILE A 293 22.75 2.75 -13.45
N LEU A 294 23.21 3.85 -14.06
CA LEU A 294 22.83 5.20 -13.66
C LEU A 294 21.75 5.73 -14.61
N LEU A 295 20.56 5.97 -14.08
CA LEU A 295 19.39 6.45 -14.81
C LEU A 295 19.05 7.89 -14.42
N CYS A 296 19.07 8.80 -15.41
CA CYS A 296 18.75 10.23 -15.21
C CYS A 296 17.72 10.66 -16.25
N GLU A 297 16.63 11.30 -15.80
CA GLU A 297 15.53 11.80 -16.67
C GLU A 297 15.10 10.80 -17.77
N GLY A 298 15.03 9.52 -17.42
CA GLY A 298 14.63 8.47 -18.34
C GLY A 298 15.69 8.02 -19.35
N GLN A 299 16.95 8.45 -19.21
CA GLN A 299 18.08 8.05 -20.06
C GLN A 299 19.16 7.34 -19.21
N ILE A 300 19.81 6.34 -19.79
CA ILE A 300 20.98 5.70 -19.17
C ILE A 300 22.20 6.54 -19.45
N VAL A 301 22.82 7.03 -18.37
CA VAL A 301 24.05 7.81 -18.38
C VAL A 301 25.28 6.92 -18.25
N TYR A 302 25.16 5.83 -17.49
CA TYR A 302 26.21 4.82 -17.35
C TYR A 302 25.59 3.43 -17.17
N HIS A 303 26.20 2.42 -17.75
CA HIS A 303 25.89 1.01 -17.54
C HIS A 303 27.17 0.19 -17.71
N GLY A 304 27.60 -0.46 -16.67
CA GLY A 304 28.82 -1.28 -16.72
C GLY A 304 29.36 -1.64 -15.34
N PRO A 305 30.59 -2.19 -15.29
CA PRO A 305 31.24 -2.55 -14.02
C PRO A 305 31.34 -1.35 -13.08
N ARG A 306 31.15 -1.60 -11.77
CA ARG A 306 31.25 -0.57 -10.72
C ARG A 306 32.58 0.16 -10.74
N GLU A 307 33.68 -0.56 -10.98
CA GLU A 307 35.05 -0.04 -10.93
C GLU A 307 35.31 1.07 -11.97
N ASN A 308 34.65 0.99 -13.12
CA ASN A 308 34.83 1.93 -14.23
C ASN A 308 33.78 3.06 -14.24
N ALA A 309 32.94 3.13 -13.19
CA ALA A 309 31.84 4.10 -13.17
C ALA A 309 32.31 5.55 -13.10
N THR A 310 33.48 5.83 -12.51
CA THR A 310 34.08 7.17 -12.39
C THR A 310 34.81 7.59 -13.65
N ASP A 311 35.36 6.64 -14.43
CA ASP A 311 36.22 6.91 -15.59
C ASP A 311 35.51 7.73 -16.66
N LEU A 312 34.22 7.44 -16.94
CA LEU A 312 33.44 8.21 -17.90
C LEU A 312 33.38 9.70 -17.50
N PHE A 313 33.16 9.98 -16.23
CA PHE A 313 33.04 11.36 -15.74
C PHE A 313 34.38 12.06 -15.67
N GLU A 314 35.46 11.34 -15.37
CA GLU A 314 36.82 11.87 -15.39
C GLU A 314 37.26 12.27 -16.79
N THR A 315 36.92 11.49 -17.83
CA THR A 315 37.19 11.88 -19.25
C THR A 315 36.43 13.13 -19.66
N MET A 316 35.31 13.45 -19.02
CA MET A 316 34.54 14.67 -19.22
C MET A 316 34.95 15.85 -18.33
N GLY A 317 35.98 15.69 -17.50
CA GLY A 317 36.55 16.73 -16.64
C GLY A 317 35.91 16.82 -15.23
N PHE A 318 35.19 15.81 -14.79
CA PHE A 318 34.60 15.76 -13.45
C PHE A 318 35.30 14.72 -12.59
N LYS A 319 35.78 15.09 -11.43
CA LYS A 319 36.51 14.18 -10.51
C LYS A 319 35.73 13.98 -9.20
N CYS A 320 35.65 12.74 -8.79
CA CYS A 320 35.11 12.41 -7.47
C CYS A 320 36.10 12.79 -6.37
N PRO A 321 35.74 13.60 -5.36
CA PRO A 321 36.60 13.87 -4.22
C PRO A 321 36.89 12.61 -3.39
N ASP A 322 38.10 12.46 -2.83
CA ASP A 322 38.56 11.25 -2.11
C ASP A 322 37.68 10.88 -0.90
N ARG A 323 36.99 11.86 -0.28
CA ARG A 323 36.10 11.65 0.86
C ARG A 323 34.63 11.47 0.49
N LYS A 324 34.26 11.57 -0.80
CA LYS A 324 32.87 11.45 -1.26
C LYS A 324 32.52 10.02 -1.64
N ASN A 325 31.33 9.58 -1.24
CA ASN A 325 30.78 8.32 -1.72
C ASN A 325 30.55 8.36 -3.24
N VAL A 326 31.07 7.38 -3.97
CA VAL A 326 30.91 7.30 -5.44
C VAL A 326 29.43 7.32 -5.85
N ALA A 327 28.54 6.67 -5.10
CA ALA A 327 27.11 6.67 -5.43
C ALA A 327 26.46 8.05 -5.33
N ASP A 328 26.87 8.85 -4.33
CA ASP A 328 26.40 10.24 -4.15
C ASP A 328 27.00 11.14 -5.25
N PHE A 329 28.29 11.00 -5.54
CA PHE A 329 28.93 11.70 -6.66
C PHE A 329 28.22 11.46 -8.00
N LEU A 330 27.92 10.20 -8.35
CA LEU A 330 27.24 9.84 -9.60
C LEU A 330 25.83 10.48 -9.72
N GLN A 331 25.12 10.62 -8.62
CA GLN A 331 23.81 11.28 -8.60
C GLN A 331 23.93 12.81 -8.67
N GLU A 332 24.88 13.41 -7.99
CA GLU A 332 25.04 14.86 -7.89
C GLU A 332 25.70 15.46 -9.15
N VAL A 333 26.65 14.78 -9.77
CA VAL A 333 27.31 15.27 -11.00
C VAL A 333 26.31 15.46 -12.16
N THR A 334 25.21 14.74 -12.15
CA THR A 334 24.12 14.93 -13.13
C THR A 334 23.18 16.10 -12.79
N SER A 335 23.35 16.74 -11.62
CA SER A 335 22.54 17.85 -11.15
C SER A 335 23.09 19.19 -11.64
N LYS A 336 22.21 20.04 -12.17
CA LYS A 336 22.58 21.39 -12.63
C LYS A 336 23.15 22.28 -11.52
N MET A 337 22.70 22.10 -10.27
CA MET A 337 23.11 22.93 -9.12
C MET A 337 24.48 22.48 -8.58
N ASP A 338 24.72 21.18 -8.54
CA ASP A 338 25.84 20.59 -7.82
C ASP A 338 27.01 20.20 -8.74
N GLN A 339 26.81 20.14 -10.07
CA GLN A 339 27.82 19.74 -11.05
C GLN A 339 29.09 20.59 -11.00
N LYS A 340 28.96 21.88 -10.77
CA LYS A 340 30.06 22.83 -10.79
C LYS A 340 31.14 22.51 -9.75
N GLN A 341 30.80 21.93 -8.61
CA GLN A 341 31.75 21.61 -7.53
C GLN A 341 32.72 20.48 -7.89
N TYR A 342 32.35 19.64 -8.85
CA TYR A 342 33.15 18.49 -9.29
C TYR A 342 34.04 18.78 -10.50
N TRP A 343 33.92 19.99 -11.08
CA TRP A 343 34.71 20.39 -12.25
C TRP A 343 36.19 20.60 -11.88
N THR A 344 37.10 19.90 -12.59
CA THR A 344 38.56 19.98 -12.34
C THR A 344 39.28 21.05 -13.18
N GLY A 345 38.65 21.61 -14.21
CA GLY A 345 39.20 22.66 -15.04
C GLY A 345 39.00 24.08 -14.51
N ASP A 346 39.46 25.08 -15.28
CA ASP A 346 39.28 26.49 -14.92
C ASP A 346 37.79 26.81 -14.64
N GLN A 347 37.50 27.33 -13.47
CA GLN A 347 36.12 27.67 -13.06
C GLN A 347 35.44 28.70 -13.97
N ASN A 348 36.23 29.54 -14.69
CA ASN A 348 35.74 30.52 -15.65
C ASN A 348 35.35 29.94 -17.02
N LYS A 349 35.80 28.69 -17.33
CA LYS A 349 35.48 27.95 -18.57
C LYS A 349 34.41 26.88 -18.35
N TYR A 350 33.87 26.77 -17.16
CA TYR A 350 32.84 25.80 -16.87
C TYR A 350 31.59 26.05 -17.69
N GLN A 351 31.14 25.05 -18.46
CA GLN A 351 29.84 24.99 -19.11
C GLN A 351 29.05 23.83 -18.53
N TYR A 352 27.79 24.04 -18.25
CA TYR A 352 26.90 22.98 -17.76
C TYR A 352 26.73 21.88 -18.82
N HIS A 353 27.12 20.67 -18.48
CA HIS A 353 26.89 19.47 -19.28
C HIS A 353 25.47 18.94 -19.02
N THR A 354 24.66 18.86 -20.09
CA THR A 354 23.30 18.32 -20.02
C THR A 354 23.32 16.80 -19.86
N ILE A 355 22.22 16.23 -19.35
CA ILE A 355 22.08 14.77 -19.23
C ILE A 355 22.19 14.10 -20.60
N GLU A 356 21.71 14.78 -21.67
CA GLU A 356 21.85 14.31 -23.05
C GLU A 356 23.31 14.16 -23.47
N ASN A 357 24.20 15.11 -23.07
CA ASN A 357 25.64 15.05 -23.39
C ASN A 357 26.30 13.85 -22.71
N PHE A 358 25.96 13.56 -21.45
CA PHE A 358 26.44 12.36 -20.75
C PHE A 358 25.95 11.08 -21.41
N ALA A 359 24.66 11.01 -21.74
CA ALA A 359 24.06 9.84 -22.38
C ALA A 359 24.64 9.61 -23.79
N GLU A 360 24.95 10.67 -24.54
CA GLU A 360 25.57 10.57 -25.85
C GLU A 360 27.03 10.12 -25.76
N SER A 361 27.80 10.66 -24.80
CA SER A 361 29.15 10.20 -24.52
C SER A 361 29.18 8.71 -24.12
N PHE A 362 28.24 8.26 -23.30
CA PHE A 362 28.12 6.85 -22.96
C PHE A 362 27.78 5.99 -24.18
N ARG A 363 26.83 6.43 -25.03
CA ARG A 363 26.42 5.70 -26.23
C ARG A 363 27.55 5.58 -27.25
N THR A 364 28.40 6.60 -27.38
CA THR A 364 29.52 6.61 -28.39
C THR A 364 30.74 5.86 -27.88
N SER A 365 31.07 5.94 -26.58
CA SER A 365 32.33 5.42 -26.06
C SER A 365 32.21 4.05 -25.38
N TYR A 366 31.15 3.79 -24.61
CA TYR A 366 31.03 2.59 -23.76
C TYR A 366 30.03 1.56 -24.28
N LEU A 367 28.90 2.01 -24.86
CA LEU A 367 27.87 1.09 -25.32
C LEU A 367 28.33 0.12 -26.42
N PRO A 368 29.14 0.55 -27.41
CA PRO A 368 29.69 -0.36 -28.43
C PRO A 368 30.53 -1.47 -27.78
N LEU A 369 31.40 -1.12 -26.86
CA LEU A 369 32.28 -2.07 -26.16
C LEU A 369 31.48 -3.10 -25.33
N LEU A 370 30.36 -2.70 -24.72
CA LEU A 370 29.48 -3.60 -23.93
C LEU A 370 28.65 -4.51 -24.84
N VAL A 371 28.28 -4.05 -26.03
CA VAL A 371 27.42 -4.76 -26.97
C VAL A 371 28.24 -5.55 -27.98
N GLU A 372 29.33 -5.01 -28.51
CA GLU A 372 30.17 -5.66 -29.53
C GLU A 372 31.03 -6.80 -28.98
N ASP A 373 31.51 -6.72 -27.75
CA ASP A 373 32.33 -7.78 -27.15
C ASP A 373 31.61 -9.13 -27.06
N LYS A 374 30.28 -9.18 -27.28
CA LYS A 374 29.48 -10.41 -27.24
C LYS A 374 28.38 -10.54 -28.31
N LEU A 375 28.12 -9.55 -29.16
CA LEU A 375 27.30 -9.73 -30.37
C LEU A 375 28.04 -10.56 -31.42
N CYS A 376 29.38 -10.59 -31.40
CA CYS A 376 30.23 -11.31 -32.35
C CYS A 376 30.68 -12.68 -31.85
N SER A 377 30.42 -13.09 -30.62
CA SER A 377 30.55 -14.51 -30.29
C SER A 377 29.18 -15.18 -30.47
N PRO A 378 28.93 -15.82 -31.64
CA PRO A 378 27.87 -16.81 -31.69
C PRO A 378 28.24 -17.82 -30.61
N ASN A 379 27.41 -17.92 -29.57
CA ASN A 379 27.58 -18.93 -28.54
C ASN A 379 27.74 -20.30 -29.25
N ASN A 380 28.97 -20.70 -29.46
CA ASN A 380 29.37 -22.08 -29.76
C ASN A 380 29.24 -22.95 -28.53
N THR A 381 28.22 -22.73 -27.69
CA THR A 381 27.70 -23.78 -26.87
C THR A 381 26.73 -24.54 -27.74
N GLY A 382 27.27 -25.68 -28.24
CA GLY A 382 26.59 -26.57 -29.15
C GLY A 382 25.14 -26.76 -28.74
N LYS A 383 24.29 -26.75 -29.78
CA LYS A 383 22.89 -27.17 -29.78
C LYS A 383 22.31 -27.19 -28.36
N ASN A 384 22.11 -25.99 -27.78
CA ASN A 384 21.24 -25.89 -26.65
C ASN A 384 19.93 -26.49 -27.13
N LYS A 385 19.72 -27.75 -26.78
CA LYS A 385 18.39 -28.31 -26.65
C LYS A 385 17.55 -27.14 -26.25
N GLU A 386 16.56 -26.77 -27.10
CA GLU A 386 15.50 -25.87 -26.72
C GLU A 386 15.36 -26.02 -25.22
N VAL A 387 15.71 -24.99 -24.46
CA VAL A 387 15.39 -24.95 -23.06
C VAL A 387 13.87 -24.88 -23.08
N LYS A 388 13.25 -26.03 -23.33
CA LYS A 388 11.94 -26.35 -22.84
C LYS A 388 12.19 -26.27 -21.35
N VAL A 389 12.19 -25.02 -20.83
CA VAL A 389 11.90 -24.76 -19.43
C VAL A 389 10.68 -25.61 -19.24
N ASN A 390 10.88 -26.78 -18.65
CA ASN A 390 9.76 -27.64 -18.26
C ASN A 390 8.86 -26.69 -17.50
N ALA A 391 7.79 -26.25 -18.21
CA ALA A 391 6.93 -25.19 -17.78
C ALA A 391 6.52 -25.58 -16.38
N GLY A 392 7.15 -24.94 -15.38
CA GLY A 392 7.08 -25.34 -14.00
C GLY A 392 5.64 -25.70 -13.73
N ARG A 393 5.36 -26.88 -13.26
CA ARG A 393 4.00 -27.44 -13.20
C ARG A 393 3.10 -26.39 -12.61
N ARG A 394 2.19 -25.87 -13.42
CA ARG A 394 1.17 -24.93 -12.95
C ARG A 394 0.60 -25.50 -11.69
N VAL A 395 0.67 -24.76 -10.58
CA VAL A 395 0.01 -25.15 -9.34
C VAL A 395 -1.43 -25.48 -9.69
N SER A 396 -1.89 -26.66 -9.32
CA SER A 396 -3.26 -27.08 -9.61
C SER A 396 -4.25 -26.05 -9.10
N ARG A 397 -5.27 -25.75 -9.89
CA ARG A 397 -6.35 -24.82 -9.48
C ARG A 397 -6.92 -25.20 -8.11
N TRP A 398 -6.99 -26.47 -7.81
CA TRP A 398 -7.43 -27.00 -6.52
C TRP A 398 -6.48 -26.63 -5.36
N ASN A 399 -5.16 -26.70 -5.57
CA ASN A 399 -4.17 -26.32 -4.55
C ASN A 399 -4.20 -24.81 -4.28
N ILE A 400 -4.38 -23.99 -5.31
CA ILE A 400 -4.57 -22.54 -5.17
C ILE A 400 -5.81 -22.25 -4.32
N PHE A 401 -6.93 -22.89 -4.64
CA PHE A 401 -8.17 -22.75 -3.88
C PHE A 401 -7.98 -23.20 -2.42
N LYS A 402 -7.38 -24.36 -2.17
CA LYS A 402 -7.11 -24.88 -0.82
C LYS A 402 -6.21 -23.93 -0.01
N ALA A 403 -5.19 -23.35 -0.61
CA ALA A 403 -4.32 -22.37 0.04
C ALA A 403 -5.10 -21.10 0.42
N CYS A 404 -5.91 -20.56 -0.50
CA CYS A 404 -6.77 -19.40 -0.23
C CYS A 404 -7.80 -19.68 0.86
N PHE A 405 -8.49 -20.83 0.78
CA PHE A 405 -9.50 -21.22 1.76
C PHE A 405 -8.92 -21.38 3.16
N SER A 406 -7.76 -22.04 3.29
CA SER A 406 -7.05 -22.18 4.56
C SER A 406 -6.65 -20.81 5.15
N ARG A 407 -6.17 -19.90 4.30
CA ARG A 407 -5.83 -18.53 4.73
C ARG A 407 -7.06 -17.74 5.20
N GLU A 408 -8.14 -17.76 4.43
CA GLU A 408 -9.36 -17.03 4.80
C GLU A 408 -9.99 -17.60 6.08
N LEU A 409 -9.92 -18.91 6.30
CA LEU A 409 -10.36 -19.54 7.55
C LEU A 409 -9.50 -19.09 8.74
N LEU A 410 -8.18 -18.96 8.55
CA LEU A 410 -7.26 -18.43 9.55
C LEU A 410 -7.59 -16.96 9.89
N LEU A 411 -7.82 -16.12 8.87
CA LEU A 411 -8.21 -14.73 9.03
C LEU A 411 -9.55 -14.58 9.76
N LEU A 412 -10.52 -15.45 9.47
CA LEU A 412 -11.78 -15.51 10.20
C LEU A 412 -11.58 -15.77 11.70
N LYS A 413 -10.76 -16.75 12.05
CA LYS A 413 -10.45 -17.06 13.45
C LYS A 413 -9.81 -15.88 14.18
N ARG A 414 -8.94 -15.12 13.52
CA ARG A 414 -8.23 -13.96 14.12
C ARG A 414 -9.04 -12.68 14.13
N ASN A 415 -9.98 -12.52 13.20
CA ASN A 415 -10.94 -11.42 13.17
C ASN A 415 -12.27 -11.76 13.87
N SER A 416 -12.29 -12.77 14.74
CA SER A 416 -13.47 -13.17 15.51
C SER A 416 -14.17 -12.02 16.25
N PRO A 417 -13.50 -11.01 16.83
CA PRO A 417 -14.18 -9.90 17.50
C PRO A 417 -15.16 -9.15 16.59
N VAL A 418 -14.84 -8.98 15.31
CA VAL A 418 -15.73 -8.29 14.35
C VAL A 418 -17.00 -9.12 14.10
N HIS A 419 -16.83 -10.43 13.91
CA HIS A 419 -17.97 -11.32 13.70
C HIS A 419 -18.82 -11.48 14.95
N ILE A 420 -18.20 -11.55 16.14
CA ILE A 420 -18.91 -11.59 17.43
C ILE A 420 -19.73 -10.30 17.61
N PHE A 421 -19.15 -9.13 17.37
CA PHE A 421 -19.85 -7.85 17.47
C PHE A 421 -21.04 -7.79 16.50
N LYS A 422 -20.87 -8.24 15.26
CA LYS A 422 -21.94 -8.32 14.25
C LYS A 422 -23.07 -9.25 14.72
N THR A 423 -22.73 -10.40 15.28
CA THR A 423 -23.71 -11.36 15.81
C THR A 423 -24.46 -10.79 17.03
N ILE A 424 -23.77 -10.09 17.93
CA ILE A 424 -24.39 -9.38 19.06
C ILE A 424 -25.34 -8.29 18.54
N GLN A 425 -24.92 -7.50 17.56
CA GLN A 425 -25.74 -6.44 16.96
C GLN A 425 -27.06 -7.00 16.39
N ILE A 426 -27.00 -8.07 15.61
CA ILE A 426 -28.22 -8.67 15.03
C ILE A 426 -29.12 -9.27 16.12
N THR A 427 -28.53 -9.83 17.19
CA THR A 427 -29.27 -10.37 18.34
C THR A 427 -29.99 -9.27 19.11
N VAL A 428 -29.31 -8.16 19.39
CA VAL A 428 -29.93 -7.00 20.05
C VAL A 428 -31.06 -6.43 19.20
N MET A 429 -30.88 -6.29 17.89
CA MET A 429 -31.93 -5.83 17.00
C MET A 429 -33.11 -6.81 16.93
N ALA A 430 -32.86 -8.12 16.97
CA ALA A 430 -33.91 -9.13 17.04
C ALA A 430 -34.74 -9.00 18.32
N LEU A 431 -34.09 -8.74 19.45
CA LEU A 431 -34.77 -8.52 20.74
C LEU A 431 -35.62 -7.22 20.70
N VAL A 432 -35.08 -6.13 20.18
CA VAL A 432 -35.82 -4.87 20.05
C VAL A 432 -37.06 -5.04 19.20
N ILE A 433 -36.94 -5.67 18.02
CA ILE A 433 -38.08 -5.93 17.10
C ILE A 433 -39.10 -6.89 17.78
N SER A 434 -38.62 -7.90 18.48
CA SER A 434 -39.48 -8.83 19.20
C SER A 434 -40.33 -8.10 20.30
N THR A 435 -39.77 -7.11 21.00
CA THR A 435 -40.52 -6.31 21.98
C THR A 435 -41.48 -5.34 21.33
N LEU A 436 -41.16 -4.82 20.13
CA LEU A 436 -42.02 -3.91 19.37
C LEU A 436 -43.28 -4.63 18.84
N PHE A 437 -43.10 -5.86 18.36
CA PHE A 437 -44.18 -6.70 17.78
C PHE A 437 -44.51 -7.89 18.69
N LEU A 438 -44.89 -7.63 19.95
CA LEU A 438 -45.22 -8.69 20.90
C LEU A 438 -46.47 -9.45 20.53
N ARG A 439 -46.44 -10.78 20.53
CA ARG A 439 -47.56 -11.70 20.23
C ARG A 439 -48.84 -11.38 21.01
N THR A 440 -48.74 -10.95 22.25
CA THR A 440 -49.90 -10.62 23.12
C THR A 440 -50.70 -9.41 22.62
N LYS A 441 -50.09 -8.57 21.75
CA LYS A 441 -50.73 -7.38 21.15
C LYS A 441 -51.07 -7.56 19.66
N MET A 442 -50.80 -8.75 19.09
CA MET A 442 -50.96 -9.09 17.69
C MET A 442 -52.17 -10.03 17.56
N SER A 443 -53.32 -9.54 17.04
CA SER A 443 -54.48 -10.38 16.70
C SER A 443 -54.46 -10.78 15.20
N HIS A 444 -55.37 -11.69 14.81
CA HIS A 444 -55.34 -12.27 13.44
C HIS A 444 -56.71 -12.08 12.72
N ASN A 445 -57.61 -11.25 13.31
CA ASN A 445 -59.00 -11.20 12.91
C ASN A 445 -59.34 -10.07 11.90
N SER A 446 -58.40 -9.16 11.67
CA SER A 446 -58.63 -8.00 10.82
C SER A 446 -57.48 -7.73 9.81
N VAL A 447 -57.79 -7.02 8.75
CA VAL A 447 -56.80 -6.54 7.77
C VAL A 447 -55.81 -5.56 8.43
N LEU A 448 -56.26 -4.80 9.44
CA LEU A 448 -55.37 -3.90 10.21
C LEU A 448 -54.29 -4.69 10.96
N ASP A 449 -54.65 -5.83 11.54
CA ASP A 449 -53.73 -6.71 12.23
C ASP A 449 -52.77 -7.39 11.24
N ALA A 450 -53.28 -7.82 10.06
CA ALA A 450 -52.46 -8.35 8.97
C ALA A 450 -51.40 -7.34 8.53
N ASN A 451 -51.67 -6.02 8.49
CA ASN A 451 -50.72 -4.98 8.19
C ASN A 451 -49.61 -4.87 9.25
N LYS A 452 -49.91 -5.13 10.53
CA LYS A 452 -48.85 -5.16 11.57
C LYS A 452 -47.85 -6.33 11.34
N TYR A 453 -48.36 -7.51 11.00
CA TYR A 453 -47.53 -8.64 10.60
C TYR A 453 -46.74 -8.36 9.33
N MET A 454 -47.34 -7.70 8.35
CA MET A 454 -46.63 -7.27 7.13
C MET A 454 -45.48 -6.31 7.46
N GLY A 455 -45.65 -5.37 8.40
CA GLY A 455 -44.60 -4.49 8.91
C GLY A 455 -43.48 -5.24 9.60
N ALA A 456 -43.78 -6.25 10.41
CA ALA A 456 -42.79 -7.10 11.08
C ALA A 456 -41.96 -7.93 10.05
N LEU A 457 -42.62 -8.49 9.04
CA LEU A 457 -41.98 -9.22 7.94
C LEU A 457 -41.07 -8.32 7.10
N PHE A 458 -41.52 -7.11 6.79
CA PHE A 458 -40.72 -6.09 6.11
C PHE A 458 -39.45 -5.76 6.90
N MET A 459 -39.59 -5.48 8.20
CA MET A 459 -38.44 -5.19 9.06
C MET A 459 -37.45 -6.34 9.13
N ALA A 460 -37.90 -7.59 9.14
CA ALA A 460 -37.00 -8.73 9.10
C ALA A 460 -36.14 -8.76 7.84
N VAL A 461 -36.73 -8.55 6.66
CA VAL A 461 -35.99 -8.51 5.38
C VAL A 461 -35.04 -7.32 5.32
N VAL A 462 -35.48 -6.14 5.81
CA VAL A 462 -34.65 -4.91 5.85
C VAL A 462 -33.41 -5.11 6.71
N ILE A 463 -33.57 -5.58 7.95
CA ILE A 463 -32.45 -5.71 8.92
C ILE A 463 -31.45 -6.77 8.45
N VAL A 464 -31.93 -7.89 7.92
CA VAL A 464 -31.06 -8.93 7.35
C VAL A 464 -30.27 -8.40 6.16
N ASN A 465 -30.88 -7.55 5.32
CA ASN A 465 -30.18 -6.91 4.21
C ASN A 465 -29.13 -5.90 4.70
N PHE A 466 -29.44 -5.09 5.70
CA PHE A 466 -28.47 -4.15 6.32
C PHE A 466 -27.27 -4.87 6.92
N ASN A 467 -27.48 -6.03 7.54
CA ASN A 467 -26.40 -6.82 8.10
C ASN A 467 -25.33 -7.20 7.04
N GLY A 468 -25.75 -7.45 5.80
CA GLY A 468 -24.86 -7.71 4.68
C GLY A 468 -23.96 -6.52 4.28
N MET A 469 -24.34 -5.28 4.59
CA MET A 469 -23.57 -4.07 4.22
C MET A 469 -22.16 -4.03 4.86
N THR A 470 -21.94 -4.76 5.95
CA THR A 470 -20.63 -4.90 6.61
C THR A 470 -19.57 -5.50 5.68
N GLU A 471 -19.96 -6.26 4.66
CA GLU A 471 -19.06 -6.83 3.66
C GLU A 471 -18.32 -5.77 2.84
N ILE A 472 -18.87 -4.56 2.72
CA ILE A 472 -18.19 -3.45 2.02
C ILE A 472 -16.84 -3.17 2.68
N ALA A 473 -16.83 -2.92 4.00
CA ALA A 473 -15.61 -2.60 4.74
C ALA A 473 -14.62 -3.76 4.73
N MET A 474 -15.12 -4.99 4.93
CA MET A 474 -14.29 -6.20 4.93
C MET A 474 -13.62 -6.44 3.58
N THR A 475 -14.34 -6.26 2.49
CA THR A 475 -13.81 -6.44 1.13
C THR A 475 -12.78 -5.36 0.81
N ILE A 476 -13.06 -4.08 1.09
CA ILE A 476 -12.16 -2.97 0.79
C ILE A 476 -10.83 -3.11 1.54
N LYS A 477 -10.85 -3.53 2.81
CA LYS A 477 -9.63 -3.79 3.60
C LYS A 477 -8.73 -4.84 2.95
N ARG A 478 -9.30 -5.82 2.24
CA ARG A 478 -8.56 -6.91 1.56
C ARG A 478 -7.98 -6.50 0.20
N LEU A 479 -8.58 -5.50 -0.47
CA LEU A 479 -8.23 -5.14 -1.86
C LEU A 479 -6.75 -4.80 -2.06
N PRO A 480 -6.07 -3.95 -1.24
CA PRO A 480 -4.67 -3.59 -1.47
C PRO A 480 -3.74 -4.80 -1.49
N THR A 481 -3.89 -5.70 -0.50
CA THR A 481 -3.10 -6.93 -0.41
C THR A 481 -3.43 -7.89 -1.56
N PHE A 482 -4.72 -7.99 -1.94
CA PHE A 482 -5.13 -8.81 -3.09
C PHE A 482 -4.52 -8.31 -4.39
N TYR A 483 -4.54 -7.00 -4.67
CA TYR A 483 -3.93 -6.46 -5.90
C TYR A 483 -2.41 -6.70 -5.94
N LYS A 484 -1.71 -6.52 -4.80
CA LYS A 484 -0.29 -6.91 -4.67
C LYS A 484 -0.09 -8.40 -5.02
N GLN A 485 -0.86 -9.28 -4.39
CA GLN A 485 -0.73 -10.73 -4.59
C GLN A 485 -1.15 -11.18 -6.00
N ARG A 486 -2.14 -10.53 -6.62
CA ARG A 486 -2.49 -10.76 -8.03
C ARG A 486 -1.34 -10.41 -8.96
N GLU A 487 -0.67 -9.29 -8.72
CA GLU A 487 0.44 -8.82 -9.54
C GLU A 487 1.69 -9.68 -9.32
N LEU A 488 2.01 -10.05 -8.09
CA LEU A 488 3.25 -10.72 -7.72
C LEU A 488 3.14 -12.25 -7.76
N LEU A 489 2.07 -12.82 -7.21
CA LEU A 489 1.87 -14.27 -7.06
C LEU A 489 0.88 -14.85 -8.08
N ALA A 490 0.40 -14.04 -9.03
CA ALA A 490 -0.65 -14.42 -9.99
C ALA A 490 -1.90 -15.02 -9.31
N LEU A 491 -2.30 -14.48 -8.13
CA LEU A 491 -3.49 -14.93 -7.39
C LEU A 491 -4.75 -14.60 -8.19
N PRO A 492 -5.54 -15.61 -8.64
CA PRO A 492 -6.74 -15.35 -9.41
C PRO A 492 -7.90 -14.88 -8.51
N GLY A 493 -8.69 -13.93 -8.99
CA GLY A 493 -9.83 -13.38 -8.24
C GLY A 493 -10.88 -14.42 -7.85
N TRP A 494 -11.10 -15.44 -8.70
CA TRP A 494 -12.05 -16.51 -8.39
C TRP A 494 -11.65 -17.33 -7.16
N ALA A 495 -10.35 -17.61 -6.94
CA ALA A 495 -9.90 -18.41 -5.80
C ALA A 495 -10.15 -17.68 -4.47
N LEU A 496 -9.91 -16.38 -4.41
CA LEU A 496 -10.23 -15.57 -3.24
C LEU A 496 -11.73 -15.52 -2.99
N LEU A 497 -12.53 -15.13 -3.99
CA LEU A 497 -13.96 -14.90 -3.80
C LEU A 497 -14.75 -16.18 -3.53
N CYS A 498 -14.42 -17.30 -4.18
CA CYS A 498 -15.02 -18.59 -3.86
C CYS A 498 -14.71 -19.00 -2.41
N SER A 499 -13.48 -18.78 -1.94
CA SER A 499 -13.10 -19.07 -0.55
C SER A 499 -13.91 -18.22 0.44
N VAL A 500 -14.01 -16.92 0.20
CA VAL A 500 -14.79 -15.98 1.03
C VAL A 500 -16.27 -16.33 1.02
N TYR A 501 -16.82 -16.66 -0.15
CA TYR A 501 -18.24 -17.06 -0.29
C TYR A 501 -18.55 -18.32 0.52
N LEU A 502 -17.75 -19.36 0.39
CA LEU A 502 -17.96 -20.62 1.13
C LEU A 502 -17.85 -20.44 2.64
N ILE A 503 -16.89 -19.60 3.10
CA ILE A 503 -16.74 -19.28 4.53
C ILE A 503 -17.90 -18.42 5.04
N SER A 504 -18.50 -17.60 4.20
CA SER A 504 -19.65 -16.77 4.58
C SER A 504 -20.94 -17.57 4.81
N ILE A 505 -21.07 -18.77 4.23
CA ILE A 505 -22.27 -19.62 4.38
C ILE A 505 -22.55 -19.99 5.84
N PRO A 506 -21.64 -20.62 6.61
CA PRO A 506 -21.90 -20.99 8.00
C PRO A 506 -22.14 -19.77 8.89
N ILE A 507 -21.47 -18.64 8.64
CA ILE A 507 -21.70 -17.40 9.39
C ILE A 507 -23.13 -16.90 9.16
N SER A 508 -23.56 -16.87 7.91
CA SER A 508 -24.92 -16.46 7.53
C SER A 508 -25.99 -17.38 8.11
N LEU A 509 -25.74 -18.68 8.17
CA LEU A 509 -26.65 -19.63 8.82
C LEU A 509 -26.81 -19.32 10.30
N VAL A 510 -25.75 -18.99 11.01
CA VAL A 510 -25.81 -18.63 12.43
C VAL A 510 -26.55 -17.32 12.62
N GLU A 511 -26.22 -16.27 11.86
CA GLU A 511 -26.82 -14.94 12.00
C GLU A 511 -28.32 -14.94 11.69
N THR A 512 -28.73 -15.56 10.57
CA THR A 512 -30.15 -15.69 10.21
C THR A 512 -30.90 -16.66 11.09
N GLY A 513 -30.22 -17.70 11.60
CA GLY A 513 -30.80 -18.65 12.57
C GLY A 513 -31.09 -18.00 13.91
N LEU A 514 -30.18 -17.19 14.43
CA LEU A 514 -30.40 -16.40 15.66
C LEU A 514 -31.55 -15.40 15.47
N TRP A 515 -31.58 -14.69 14.35
CA TRP A 515 -32.67 -13.76 14.05
C TRP A 515 -34.01 -14.47 14.05
N THR A 516 -34.14 -15.53 13.23
CA THR A 516 -35.41 -16.27 13.09
C THR A 516 -35.81 -16.94 14.41
N GLY A 517 -34.87 -17.55 15.13
CA GLY A 517 -35.14 -18.23 16.39
C GLY A 517 -35.66 -17.30 17.49
N LEU A 518 -35.13 -16.09 17.57
CA LEU A 518 -35.57 -15.10 18.56
C LEU A 518 -36.90 -14.41 18.18
N THR A 519 -37.07 -14.09 16.88
CA THR A 519 -38.23 -13.27 16.45
C THR A 519 -39.47 -14.10 16.16
N TYR A 520 -39.33 -15.32 15.64
CA TYR A 520 -40.46 -16.09 15.10
C TYR A 520 -41.56 -16.38 16.14
N TYR A 521 -41.18 -16.92 17.28
CA TYR A 521 -42.12 -17.24 18.36
C TYR A 521 -42.60 -16.02 19.14
N VAL A 522 -41.77 -15.03 19.36
CA VAL A 522 -42.08 -13.84 20.16
C VAL A 522 -43.04 -12.92 19.41
N ILE A 523 -42.86 -12.75 18.11
CA ILE A 523 -43.83 -12.01 17.28
C ILE A 523 -45.10 -12.83 17.06
N GLY A 524 -44.99 -14.16 17.06
CA GLY A 524 -46.09 -15.07 16.93
C GLY A 524 -46.49 -15.34 15.50
N TYR A 525 -45.53 -15.63 14.63
CA TYR A 525 -45.77 -16.14 13.28
C TYR A 525 -46.41 -17.55 13.28
N ALA A 526 -46.74 -18.11 12.15
CA ALA A 526 -47.46 -19.39 11.98
C ALA A 526 -46.80 -20.52 12.81
N PRO A 527 -47.52 -21.19 13.72
CA PRO A 527 -46.96 -22.18 14.65
C PRO A 527 -46.74 -23.56 13.92
N SER A 528 -45.93 -23.57 12.87
CA SER A 528 -45.61 -24.77 12.10
C SER A 528 -44.11 -24.84 11.85
N ALA A 529 -43.47 -25.99 12.16
CA ALA A 529 -42.06 -26.21 11.96
C ALA A 529 -41.65 -26.07 10.49
N ILE A 530 -42.51 -26.50 9.57
CA ILE A 530 -42.25 -26.35 8.10
C ILE A 530 -42.20 -24.87 7.74
N ARG A 531 -43.14 -24.07 8.23
CA ARG A 531 -43.17 -22.62 7.94
C ARG A 531 -42.03 -21.87 8.61
N PHE A 532 -41.60 -22.31 9.78
CA PHE A 532 -40.37 -21.79 10.43
C PHE A 532 -39.15 -22.02 9.54
N ILE A 533 -38.96 -23.23 9.03
CA ILE A 533 -37.82 -23.55 8.13
C ILE A 533 -37.90 -22.76 6.83
N GLN A 534 -39.10 -22.61 6.28
CA GLN A 534 -39.35 -21.80 5.09
C GLN A 534 -39.05 -20.31 5.33
N HIS A 535 -39.47 -19.74 6.45
CA HIS A 535 -39.14 -18.37 6.84
C HIS A 535 -37.63 -18.18 6.96
N PHE A 536 -36.96 -19.09 7.65
CA PHE A 536 -35.51 -19.12 7.76
C PHE A 536 -34.82 -19.18 6.40
N LEU A 537 -35.28 -20.03 5.49
CA LEU A 537 -34.70 -20.19 4.16
C LEU A 537 -34.79 -18.92 3.30
N VAL A 538 -35.91 -18.19 3.36
CA VAL A 538 -36.06 -16.89 2.69
C VAL A 538 -35.06 -15.87 3.22
N LEU A 539 -34.96 -15.73 4.54
CA LEU A 539 -34.03 -14.78 5.17
C LEU A 539 -32.57 -15.15 4.92
N PHE A 540 -32.24 -16.44 4.92
CA PHE A 540 -30.92 -16.93 4.56
C PHE A 540 -30.55 -16.61 3.11
N ALA A 541 -31.49 -16.86 2.17
CA ALA A 541 -31.29 -16.54 0.76
C ALA A 541 -31.11 -15.02 0.54
N MET A 542 -31.92 -14.21 1.25
CA MET A 542 -31.80 -12.75 1.22
C MET A 542 -30.47 -12.27 1.77
N HIS A 543 -29.98 -12.84 2.88
CA HIS A 543 -28.71 -12.50 3.46
C HIS A 543 -27.52 -12.83 2.53
N GLN A 544 -27.55 -14.02 1.90
CA GLN A 544 -26.54 -14.43 0.91
C GLN A 544 -26.53 -13.50 -0.32
N MET A 545 -27.70 -13.11 -0.81
CA MET A 545 -27.84 -12.15 -1.90
C MET A 545 -27.26 -10.79 -1.50
N SER A 546 -27.59 -10.31 -0.30
CA SER A 546 -27.08 -9.04 0.25
C SER A 546 -25.55 -9.02 0.34
N MET A 547 -24.95 -10.05 0.94
CA MET A 547 -23.49 -10.16 1.01
C MET A 547 -22.83 -10.16 -0.39
N GLY A 548 -23.42 -10.88 -1.36
CA GLY A 548 -22.95 -10.88 -2.75
C GLY A 548 -23.02 -9.52 -3.41
N LEU A 549 -24.17 -8.82 -3.27
CA LEU A 549 -24.36 -7.48 -3.79
C LEU A 549 -23.33 -6.49 -3.23
N TYR A 550 -23.18 -6.41 -1.92
CA TYR A 550 -22.28 -5.46 -1.29
C TYR A 550 -20.80 -5.76 -1.57
N ARG A 551 -20.46 -7.02 -1.73
CA ARG A 551 -19.12 -7.45 -2.19
C ARG A 551 -18.83 -6.98 -3.62
N PHE A 552 -19.82 -7.08 -4.50
CA PHE A 552 -19.73 -6.55 -5.87
C PHE A 552 -19.60 -5.02 -5.91
N LEU A 553 -20.39 -4.30 -5.11
CA LEU A 553 -20.30 -2.85 -5.03
C LEU A 553 -18.96 -2.36 -4.42
N ALA A 554 -18.39 -3.11 -3.48
CA ALA A 554 -17.07 -2.85 -2.95
C ALA A 554 -15.97 -3.06 -4.00
N ALA A 555 -16.07 -4.10 -4.82
CA ALA A 555 -15.12 -4.38 -5.89
C ALA A 555 -15.13 -3.29 -6.98
N ILE A 556 -16.28 -2.70 -7.29
CA ILE A 556 -16.41 -1.56 -8.22
C ILE A 556 -15.94 -0.26 -7.56
N GLY A 557 -16.42 0.04 -6.36
CA GLY A 557 -16.17 1.30 -5.65
C GLY A 557 -14.71 1.48 -5.22
N ARG A 558 -14.02 0.41 -4.88
CA ARG A 558 -12.58 0.32 -4.53
C ARG A 558 -12.12 1.22 -3.39
N THR A 559 -12.87 2.24 -3.04
CA THR A 559 -12.65 3.12 -1.89
C THR A 559 -13.85 3.03 -0.95
N GLN A 560 -13.62 3.17 0.36
CA GLN A 560 -14.67 3.07 1.38
C GLN A 560 -15.83 4.05 1.10
N VAL A 561 -15.49 5.30 0.73
CA VAL A 561 -16.48 6.35 0.48
C VAL A 561 -17.36 6.00 -0.73
N MET A 562 -16.75 5.67 -1.88
CA MET A 562 -17.50 5.36 -3.10
C MET A 562 -18.34 4.10 -2.94
N ALA A 563 -17.80 3.06 -2.29
CA ALA A 563 -18.52 1.82 -2.09
C ALA A 563 -19.70 1.99 -1.13
N ASN A 564 -19.56 2.79 -0.07
CA ASN A 564 -20.66 3.12 0.83
C ASN A 564 -21.76 3.94 0.10
N MET A 565 -21.38 4.92 -0.72
CA MET A 565 -22.33 5.70 -1.51
C MET A 565 -23.11 4.80 -2.50
N LEU A 566 -22.41 3.93 -3.23
CA LEU A 566 -23.02 2.97 -4.13
C LEU A 566 -23.92 1.98 -3.38
N GLY A 567 -23.45 1.49 -2.21
CA GLY A 567 -24.21 0.60 -1.35
C GLY A 567 -25.52 1.22 -0.84
N THR A 568 -25.45 2.46 -0.36
CA THR A 568 -26.63 3.20 0.11
C THR A 568 -27.60 3.50 -1.04
N ALA A 569 -27.08 3.92 -2.20
CA ALA A 569 -27.93 4.17 -3.38
C ALA A 569 -28.62 2.89 -3.85
N ALA A 570 -27.91 1.76 -3.91
CA ALA A 570 -28.49 0.46 -4.26
C ALA A 570 -29.55 0.02 -3.25
N LEU A 571 -29.28 0.21 -1.95
CA LEU A 571 -30.23 -0.09 -0.89
C LEU A 571 -31.53 0.69 -1.05
N ILE A 572 -31.43 2.00 -1.22
CA ILE A 572 -32.61 2.87 -1.42
C ILE A 572 -33.39 2.44 -2.67
N ALA A 573 -32.68 2.22 -3.79
CA ALA A 573 -33.33 1.78 -5.04
C ALA A 573 -34.05 0.43 -4.87
N ILE A 574 -33.44 -0.55 -4.22
CA ILE A 574 -34.02 -1.87 -3.95
C ILE A 574 -35.28 -1.75 -3.09
N TYR A 575 -35.32 -0.86 -2.09
CA TYR A 575 -36.49 -0.69 -1.23
C TYR A 575 -37.62 0.09 -1.89
N ILE A 576 -37.33 1.18 -2.61
CA ILE A 576 -38.34 1.96 -3.31
C ILE A 576 -39.04 1.11 -4.37
N LEU A 577 -38.28 0.35 -5.15
CA LEU A 577 -38.76 -0.51 -6.22
C LEU A 577 -39.33 -1.85 -5.72
N GLY A 578 -39.15 -2.17 -4.42
CA GLY A 578 -39.50 -3.48 -3.84
C GLY A 578 -40.97 -3.73 -3.61
N GLY A 579 -41.86 -2.77 -3.91
CA GLY A 579 -43.34 -2.97 -3.85
C GLY A 579 -43.96 -2.86 -2.46
N PHE A 580 -43.20 -2.53 -1.41
CA PHE A 580 -43.73 -2.31 -0.06
C PHE A 580 -44.22 -0.89 0.17
N VAL A 581 -43.49 0.11 -0.33
CA VAL A 581 -43.86 1.54 -0.20
C VAL A 581 -44.98 1.90 -1.16
N ILE A 582 -44.88 1.48 -2.42
CA ILE A 582 -45.84 1.66 -3.47
C ILE A 582 -46.15 0.29 -4.04
N SER A 583 -47.46 -0.08 -4.10
CA SER A 583 -47.89 -1.36 -4.63
C SER A 583 -47.52 -1.49 -6.11
N LYS A 584 -47.35 -2.71 -6.62
CA LYS A 584 -47.04 -2.98 -8.02
C LYS A 584 -48.05 -2.34 -8.97
N ASP A 585 -49.34 -2.32 -8.57
CA ASP A 585 -50.44 -1.86 -9.42
C ASP A 585 -50.46 -0.33 -9.51
N ASP A 586 -49.99 0.36 -8.48
CA ASP A 586 -49.87 1.83 -8.39
C ASP A 586 -48.58 2.35 -9.03
N LEU A 587 -47.63 1.49 -9.37
CA LEU A 587 -46.39 1.87 -10.03
C LEU A 587 -46.62 2.35 -11.45
N GLN A 588 -45.98 3.48 -11.80
CA GLN A 588 -46.02 3.99 -13.17
C GLN A 588 -45.51 2.94 -14.17
N PRO A 589 -46.13 2.82 -15.37
CA PRO A 589 -45.78 1.75 -16.33
C PRO A 589 -44.28 1.66 -16.67
N TRP A 590 -43.60 2.79 -16.74
CA TRP A 590 -42.16 2.87 -17.06
C TRP A 590 -41.22 2.42 -15.90
N LEU A 591 -41.76 2.30 -14.67
CA LEU A 591 -41.01 1.79 -13.50
C LEU A 591 -41.32 0.32 -13.13
N ARG A 592 -42.30 -0.30 -13.79
CA ARG A 592 -42.72 -1.70 -13.47
C ARG A 592 -41.62 -2.72 -13.66
N TRP A 593 -40.68 -2.48 -14.59
CA TRP A 593 -39.48 -3.32 -14.73
C TRP A 593 -38.64 -3.33 -13.47
N GLY A 594 -38.56 -2.19 -12.76
CA GLY A 594 -37.79 -2.06 -11.50
C GLY A 594 -38.32 -2.95 -10.38
N TYR A 595 -39.64 -3.12 -10.29
CA TYR A 595 -40.26 -4.05 -9.35
C TYR A 595 -39.74 -5.51 -9.56
N TRP A 596 -39.72 -5.98 -10.81
CA TRP A 596 -39.21 -7.32 -11.13
C TRP A 596 -37.68 -7.45 -11.05
N THR A 597 -36.94 -6.37 -11.07
CA THR A 597 -35.47 -6.35 -10.93
C THR A 597 -35.04 -6.30 -9.46
N SER A 598 -35.92 -5.83 -8.56
CA SER A 598 -35.58 -5.69 -7.15
C SER A 598 -35.56 -7.05 -6.43
N PRO A 599 -34.40 -7.46 -5.81
CA PRO A 599 -34.34 -8.68 -5.00
C PRO A 599 -35.29 -8.65 -3.80
N PHE A 600 -35.56 -7.45 -3.29
CA PHE A 600 -36.45 -7.24 -2.15
C PHE A 600 -37.88 -7.70 -2.45
N THR A 601 -38.36 -7.48 -3.67
CA THR A 601 -39.68 -7.95 -4.15
C THR A 601 -39.82 -9.45 -3.92
N TYR A 602 -38.87 -10.24 -4.30
CA TYR A 602 -38.92 -11.69 -4.17
C TYR A 602 -38.85 -12.13 -2.70
N ALA A 603 -37.99 -11.48 -1.88
CA ALA A 603 -37.94 -11.79 -0.46
C ALA A 603 -39.27 -11.46 0.24
N GLN A 604 -39.85 -10.29 -0.05
CA GLN A 604 -41.11 -9.84 0.55
C GLN A 604 -42.29 -10.71 0.11
N ASN A 605 -42.35 -11.08 -1.15
CA ASN A 605 -43.41 -12.00 -1.66
C ASN A 605 -43.28 -13.37 -1.02
N ALA A 606 -42.10 -13.97 -0.98
CA ALA A 606 -41.86 -15.30 -0.40
C ALA A 606 -42.22 -15.35 1.08
N ILE A 607 -41.77 -14.34 1.85
CA ILE A 607 -42.01 -14.34 3.31
C ILE A 607 -43.48 -14.05 3.64
N ALA A 608 -44.15 -13.21 2.86
CA ALA A 608 -45.58 -12.91 2.99
C ALA A 608 -46.43 -14.11 2.61
N LEU A 609 -46.15 -14.80 1.49
CA LEU A 609 -46.82 -16.05 1.10
C LEU A 609 -46.69 -17.10 2.19
N ASN A 610 -45.51 -17.25 2.79
CA ASN A 610 -45.28 -18.19 3.87
C ASN A 610 -46.15 -17.92 5.11
N GLU A 611 -46.40 -16.65 5.46
CA GLU A 611 -47.21 -16.31 6.61
C GLU A 611 -48.72 -16.32 6.31
N PHE A 612 -49.16 -15.65 5.25
CA PHE A 612 -50.60 -15.38 5.01
C PHE A 612 -51.35 -16.54 4.38
N HIS A 613 -50.69 -17.61 3.92
CA HIS A 613 -51.33 -18.88 3.53
C HIS A 613 -51.55 -19.84 4.70
N ASP A 614 -51.36 -19.42 5.94
CA ASP A 614 -51.65 -20.26 7.11
C ASP A 614 -53.17 -20.23 7.40
N LYS A 615 -53.67 -21.39 7.94
CA LYS A 615 -55.06 -21.60 8.34
C LYS A 615 -55.62 -20.54 9.28
N ARG A 616 -54.82 -19.88 10.06
CA ARG A 616 -55.26 -18.83 11.00
C ARG A 616 -55.70 -17.54 10.30
N TRP A 617 -55.30 -17.34 9.04
CA TRP A 617 -55.74 -16.20 8.22
C TRP A 617 -56.95 -16.48 7.37
N ASN A 618 -57.61 -17.61 7.55
CA ASN A 618 -58.81 -18.05 6.80
C ASN A 618 -60.11 -17.45 7.33
N SER A 619 -60.05 -16.43 8.16
CA SER A 619 -61.26 -15.66 8.56
C SER A 619 -61.91 -15.08 7.30
N GLU A 620 -63.26 -15.21 7.20
CA GLU A 620 -64.03 -14.72 6.07
C GLU A 620 -63.94 -13.20 5.94
N PHE A 621 -63.47 -12.74 4.80
CA PHE A 621 -63.35 -11.31 4.47
C PHE A 621 -63.42 -11.15 2.96
N TYR A 622 -64.49 -10.57 2.49
CA TYR A 622 -64.69 -10.37 1.03
C TYR A 622 -64.14 -9.03 0.57
N TYR A 623 -63.08 -9.09 -0.28
CA TYR A 623 -62.51 -7.93 -0.91
C TYR A 623 -62.05 -8.23 -2.35
N ASN A 624 -62.68 -7.63 -3.35
CA ASN A 624 -62.34 -7.77 -4.77
C ASN A 624 -62.02 -9.22 -5.24
N GLY A 625 -62.83 -10.20 -4.79
CA GLY A 625 -62.66 -11.60 -5.15
C GLY A 625 -61.62 -12.39 -4.28
N ALA A 626 -61.15 -11.84 -3.16
CA ALA A 626 -60.49 -12.55 -2.09
C ALA A 626 -61.54 -12.98 -1.06
N ASN A 627 -61.45 -14.23 -0.58
CA ASN A 627 -62.44 -14.80 0.35
C ASN A 627 -61.93 -14.84 1.80
N THR A 628 -60.62 -14.68 1.99
CA THR A 628 -59.97 -14.74 3.31
C THR A 628 -59.17 -13.48 3.62
N VAL A 629 -58.96 -13.18 4.91
CA VAL A 629 -58.12 -12.05 5.35
C VAL A 629 -56.68 -12.17 4.77
N GLY A 630 -56.13 -13.39 4.69
CA GLY A 630 -54.80 -13.61 4.14
C GLY A 630 -54.70 -13.27 2.66
N GLU A 631 -55.67 -13.69 1.84
CA GLU A 631 -55.72 -13.35 0.43
C GLU A 631 -55.99 -11.84 0.20
N ALA A 632 -56.86 -11.26 1.05
CA ALA A 632 -57.16 -9.85 0.97
C ALA A 632 -55.92 -8.94 1.20
N ILE A 633 -55.09 -9.24 2.19
CA ILE A 633 -53.88 -8.44 2.44
C ILE A 633 -52.85 -8.58 1.33
N LEU A 634 -52.67 -9.80 0.78
CA LEU A 634 -51.81 -10.03 -0.37
C LEU A 634 -52.27 -9.23 -1.59
N LYS A 635 -53.55 -9.18 -1.84
CA LYS A 635 -54.18 -8.46 -2.96
C LYS A 635 -54.10 -6.94 -2.77
N ILE A 636 -54.38 -6.42 -1.55
CA ILE A 636 -54.25 -4.99 -1.21
C ILE A 636 -52.84 -4.49 -1.42
N ARG A 637 -51.82 -5.32 -1.09
CA ARG A 637 -50.40 -5.01 -1.27
C ARG A 637 -49.86 -5.30 -2.67
N GLY A 638 -50.70 -5.82 -3.61
CA GLY A 638 -50.26 -6.17 -4.96
C GLY A 638 -49.25 -7.31 -5.01
N LEU A 639 -49.23 -8.17 -3.97
CA LEU A 639 -48.34 -9.32 -3.87
C LEU A 639 -48.89 -10.54 -4.65
N LEU A 640 -48.02 -11.49 -4.93
CA LEU A 640 -48.37 -12.73 -5.61
C LEU A 640 -49.22 -13.61 -4.69
N MET A 641 -50.20 -14.31 -5.22
CA MET A 641 -51.15 -15.08 -4.41
C MET A 641 -50.89 -16.59 -4.41
N GLU A 642 -50.29 -17.11 -5.49
CA GLU A 642 -50.18 -18.56 -5.68
C GLU A 642 -48.92 -19.11 -4.98
N TRP A 643 -49.06 -20.24 -4.28
CA TRP A 643 -48.02 -20.89 -3.48
C TRP A 643 -46.76 -21.26 -4.27
N HIS A 644 -46.84 -21.61 -5.55
CA HIS A 644 -45.68 -21.97 -6.35
C HIS A 644 -44.65 -20.82 -6.48
N TRP A 645 -45.10 -19.55 -6.40
CA TRP A 645 -44.21 -18.42 -6.40
C TRP A 645 -43.24 -18.36 -5.22
N TYR A 646 -43.55 -19.02 -4.10
CA TYR A 646 -42.62 -19.10 -2.96
C TYR A 646 -41.29 -19.69 -3.42
N TRP A 647 -41.30 -20.88 -4.04
CA TRP A 647 -40.09 -21.55 -4.48
C TRP A 647 -39.37 -20.82 -5.61
N ILE A 648 -40.10 -20.22 -6.50
CA ILE A 648 -39.56 -19.39 -7.58
C ILE A 648 -38.82 -18.21 -6.99
N CYS A 649 -39.40 -17.48 -6.04
CA CYS A 649 -38.77 -16.34 -5.36
C CYS A 649 -37.50 -16.73 -4.63
N VAL A 650 -37.51 -17.83 -3.89
CA VAL A 650 -36.30 -18.33 -3.18
C VAL A 650 -35.19 -18.71 -4.19
N THR A 651 -35.54 -19.38 -5.27
CA THR A 651 -34.58 -19.74 -6.33
C THR A 651 -33.97 -18.50 -6.99
N ILE A 652 -34.79 -17.48 -7.27
CA ILE A 652 -34.32 -16.22 -7.83
C ILE A 652 -33.37 -15.51 -6.86
N LEU A 653 -33.61 -15.49 -5.56
CA LEU A 653 -32.72 -14.90 -4.56
C LEU A 653 -31.33 -15.57 -4.54
N PHE A 654 -31.30 -16.91 -4.59
CA PHE A 654 -30.01 -17.65 -4.72
C PHE A 654 -29.36 -17.38 -6.08
N GLY A 655 -30.14 -17.23 -7.14
CA GLY A 655 -29.66 -16.81 -8.46
C GLY A 655 -28.98 -15.45 -8.42
N TYR A 656 -29.59 -14.45 -7.78
CA TYR A 656 -28.98 -13.14 -7.56
C TYR A 656 -27.67 -13.23 -6.77
N SER A 657 -27.66 -14.04 -5.69
CA SER A 657 -26.42 -14.25 -4.91
C SER A 657 -25.30 -14.78 -5.80
N LEU A 658 -25.57 -15.77 -6.64
CA LEU A 658 -24.57 -16.33 -7.56
C LEU A 658 -24.10 -15.30 -8.59
N VAL A 659 -25.04 -14.59 -9.22
CA VAL A 659 -24.75 -13.57 -10.25
C VAL A 659 -23.88 -12.45 -9.68
N PHE A 660 -24.20 -11.91 -8.50
CA PHE A 660 -23.38 -10.86 -7.88
C PHE A 660 -22.00 -11.34 -7.50
N ASN A 661 -21.82 -12.58 -7.03
CA ASN A 661 -20.50 -13.14 -6.78
C ASN A 661 -19.70 -13.35 -8.09
N ILE A 662 -20.33 -13.78 -9.18
CA ILE A 662 -19.68 -13.86 -10.49
C ILE A 662 -19.26 -12.46 -10.96
N PHE A 663 -20.12 -11.46 -10.86
CA PHE A 663 -19.77 -10.08 -11.22
C PHE A 663 -18.65 -9.53 -10.35
N SER A 664 -18.57 -9.91 -9.07
CA SER A 664 -17.45 -9.57 -8.19
C SER A 664 -16.14 -10.16 -8.71
N ILE A 665 -16.13 -11.40 -9.17
CA ILE A 665 -14.95 -12.05 -9.77
C ILE A 665 -14.50 -11.27 -11.00
N PHE A 666 -15.43 -10.98 -11.92
CA PHE A 666 -15.11 -10.17 -13.11
C PHE A 666 -14.59 -8.77 -12.74
N ALA A 667 -15.21 -8.11 -11.76
CA ALA A 667 -14.75 -6.82 -11.30
C ALA A 667 -13.30 -6.89 -10.76
N LEU A 668 -12.97 -7.90 -9.95
CA LEU A 668 -11.61 -8.06 -9.43
C LEU A 668 -10.58 -8.46 -10.51
N GLU A 669 -10.98 -9.13 -11.57
CA GLU A 669 -10.06 -9.52 -12.64
C GLU A 669 -9.81 -8.39 -13.65
N PHE A 670 -10.86 -7.69 -14.08
CA PHE A 670 -10.76 -6.68 -15.13
C PHE A 670 -10.49 -5.27 -14.61
N ILE A 671 -10.95 -4.93 -13.41
CA ILE A 671 -10.72 -3.60 -12.84
C ILE A 671 -9.38 -3.60 -12.11
N GLY A 672 -8.45 -2.74 -12.59
CA GLY A 672 -7.12 -2.59 -11.99
C GLY A 672 -7.15 -1.87 -10.63
N SER A 673 -6.00 -1.84 -9.94
CA SER A 673 -5.80 -1.08 -8.69
C SER A 673 -6.22 0.39 -8.85
N PRO A 674 -6.85 1.02 -7.83
CA PRO A 674 -7.19 2.45 -7.85
C PRO A 674 -5.96 3.37 -7.94
N HIS A 675 -4.80 2.88 -7.55
CA HIS A 675 -3.52 3.60 -7.62
C HIS A 675 -2.88 3.53 -9.02
N LYS A 676 -3.66 3.74 -10.08
CA LYS A 676 -3.04 4.05 -11.38
C LYS A 676 -2.35 5.40 -11.23
N HIS A 677 -1.03 5.43 -11.43
CA HIS A 677 -0.23 6.64 -11.54
C HIS A 677 -0.84 7.55 -12.61
N GLN A 678 -1.73 8.44 -12.22
CA GLN A 678 -2.10 9.56 -13.06
C GLN A 678 -0.98 10.58 -12.90
N VAL A 679 -0.04 10.57 -13.82
CA VAL A 679 0.97 11.61 -13.92
C VAL A 679 0.24 12.90 -14.27
N ASN A 680 -0.18 13.64 -13.26
CA ASN A 680 -0.69 15.00 -13.42
C ASN A 680 0.50 15.95 -13.48
N ILE A 681 1.17 16.01 -14.62
CA ILE A 681 2.16 17.04 -14.85
C ILE A 681 1.37 18.29 -15.24
N LYS A 682 1.33 19.30 -14.34
CA LYS A 682 1.08 20.65 -14.79
C LYS A 682 2.17 21.00 -15.79
N THR A 683 1.82 21.18 -17.04
CA THR A 683 2.62 21.95 -17.98
C THR A 683 2.61 23.41 -17.54
N THR A 684 3.27 23.70 -16.44
CA THR A 684 3.86 24.99 -16.32
C THR A 684 4.98 24.93 -17.38
N LYS A 685 4.85 25.66 -18.46
CA LYS A 685 6.04 26.16 -19.16
C LYS A 685 6.84 26.82 -18.05
N VAL A 686 7.79 26.12 -17.48
CA VAL A 686 8.94 26.75 -16.88
C VAL A 686 9.66 27.30 -18.10
N ASN A 687 9.20 28.45 -18.55
CA ASN A 687 10.08 29.38 -19.21
C ASN A 687 11.08 29.70 -18.11
N PHE A 688 12.18 28.97 -18.09
CA PHE A 688 13.42 29.46 -17.52
C PHE A 688 13.87 30.64 -18.37
N VAL A 689 13.09 31.70 -18.37
CA VAL A 689 13.63 33.04 -18.57
C VAL A 689 14.29 33.35 -17.23
N TYR A 690 15.52 32.93 -17.16
CA TYR A 690 16.46 33.41 -16.18
C TYR A 690 16.53 34.92 -16.41
N ASN A 691 15.71 35.67 -15.69
CA ASN A 691 15.85 37.14 -15.61
C ASN A 691 17.20 37.40 -14.93
N ARG A 692 18.20 37.59 -15.77
CA ARG A 692 19.53 38.15 -15.47
C ARG A 692 19.45 39.63 -15.06
N GLN A 693 18.27 40.09 -14.60
CA GLN A 693 17.99 41.51 -14.29
C GLN A 693 17.71 41.78 -12.81
N MET A 694 18.11 40.93 -11.87
CA MET A 694 18.07 41.30 -10.45
C MET A 694 19.45 41.33 -9.75
N ALA A 695 20.49 41.54 -10.52
CA ALA A 695 21.82 41.85 -9.94
C ALA A 695 22.17 43.33 -9.93
N GLU A 696 21.28 44.22 -10.32
CA GLU A 696 21.55 45.68 -10.31
C GLU A 696 20.32 46.47 -9.86
N ASN A 697 19.85 46.28 -8.64
CA ASN A 697 19.15 47.30 -7.89
C ASN A 697 19.24 46.96 -6.39
N GLY A 698 20.41 47.21 -5.84
CA GLY A 698 20.58 47.44 -4.42
C GLY A 698 19.95 48.76 -4.07
N ASN A 699 18.76 48.71 -3.48
CA ASN A 699 18.18 49.70 -2.54
C ASN A 699 16.67 49.50 -2.56
N SER A 700 16.18 48.52 -1.82
CA SER A 700 14.83 48.56 -1.30
C SER A 700 14.88 48.15 0.17
N SER A 701 14.44 49.08 0.97
CA SER A 701 14.32 49.13 2.42
C SER A 701 13.91 47.75 3.02
N ASN A 702 14.70 47.33 4.00
CA ASN A 702 14.47 46.20 4.90
C ASN A 702 13.19 46.39 5.73
N ASP A 703 12.04 45.99 5.19
CA ASP A 703 10.88 45.61 5.99
C ASP A 703 10.78 44.06 6.02
N GLN A 704 11.82 43.42 6.55
CA GLN A 704 11.74 42.03 6.95
C GLN A 704 10.86 41.96 8.20
N VAL A 705 9.64 41.44 8.03
CA VAL A 705 8.71 41.14 9.14
C VAL A 705 9.17 39.84 9.82
N ILE A 706 10.30 39.88 10.46
CA ILE A 706 10.72 38.75 11.33
C ILE A 706 9.86 38.82 12.58
N LEU A 707 8.95 37.85 12.73
CA LEU A 707 8.21 37.70 13.99
C LEU A 707 9.22 37.37 15.10
N PRO A 708 9.23 38.19 16.21
CA PRO A 708 10.21 38.00 17.26
C PRO A 708 10.00 36.64 17.95
N PHE A 709 11.03 35.83 17.99
CA PHE A 709 11.11 34.65 18.85
C PHE A 709 12.27 34.86 19.85
N ARG A 710 12.26 34.12 20.95
CA ARG A 710 13.34 34.15 21.93
C ARG A 710 14.21 32.92 21.75
N PRO A 711 15.54 33.03 21.54
CA PRO A 711 16.42 31.86 21.57
C PRO A 711 16.37 31.23 22.98
N LEU A 712 16.09 29.92 23.01
CA LEU A 712 15.90 29.16 24.25
C LEU A 712 16.76 27.91 24.23
N SER A 713 17.48 27.65 25.32
CA SER A 713 18.19 26.38 25.55
C SER A 713 17.30 25.39 26.27
N LEU A 714 17.52 24.09 25.98
CA LEU A 714 16.89 22.99 26.68
C LEU A 714 17.94 22.14 27.35
N VAL A 715 17.81 21.91 28.67
CA VAL A 715 18.69 21.08 29.47
C VAL A 715 17.87 19.96 30.09
N PHE A 716 18.35 18.76 30.01
CA PHE A 716 17.73 17.59 30.62
C PHE A 716 18.76 16.79 31.43
N ASP A 717 18.33 16.28 32.56
CA ASP A 717 19.22 15.67 33.53
C ASP A 717 18.57 14.43 34.14
N HIS A 718 19.31 13.31 34.13
CA HIS A 718 18.92 12.01 34.65
C HIS A 718 17.55 11.52 34.11
N ILE A 719 17.30 11.68 32.80
CA ILE A 719 16.03 11.26 32.19
C ILE A 719 15.97 9.73 32.13
N GLN A 720 14.94 9.19 32.77
CA GLN A 720 14.58 7.78 32.70
C GLN A 720 13.12 7.67 32.21
N TYR A 721 12.85 6.69 31.39
CA TYR A 721 11.50 6.46 30.87
C TYR A 721 11.11 5.00 30.97
N PHE A 722 9.99 4.74 31.61
CA PHE A 722 9.46 3.41 31.86
C PHE A 722 8.07 3.27 31.23
N VAL A 723 7.76 2.09 30.71
CA VAL A 723 6.43 1.71 30.25
C VAL A 723 5.97 0.44 30.96
N ASP A 724 4.68 0.22 31.07
CA ASP A 724 4.14 -1.02 31.61
C ASP A 724 4.54 -2.20 30.70
N MET A 725 4.87 -3.33 31.31
CA MET A 725 5.28 -4.53 30.57
C MET A 725 4.14 -5.01 29.67
N PRO A 726 4.38 -5.23 28.36
CA PRO A 726 3.38 -5.79 27.45
C PRO A 726 2.87 -7.14 27.96
N LYS A 727 1.56 -7.37 27.87
CA LYS A 727 0.91 -8.61 28.36
C LYS A 727 1.49 -9.89 27.75
N GLU A 728 2.05 -9.79 26.56
CA GLU A 728 2.68 -10.90 25.85
C GLU A 728 4.04 -11.32 26.49
N MET A 729 4.84 -10.34 26.92
CA MET A 729 6.10 -10.61 27.64
C MET A 729 5.86 -11.12 29.07
N THR A 730 4.78 -10.69 29.70
CA THR A 730 4.37 -11.19 31.02
C THR A 730 3.98 -12.67 30.98
N LYS A 731 3.37 -13.13 29.88
CA LYS A 731 3.06 -14.56 29.65
C LYS A 731 4.31 -15.43 29.45
N ASN A 732 5.38 -14.85 28.94
CA ASN A 732 6.66 -15.54 28.68
C ASN A 732 7.63 -15.54 29.89
N GLY A 733 7.14 -15.26 31.10
CA GLY A 733 7.92 -15.40 32.33
C GLY A 733 8.70 -14.17 32.76
N ALA A 734 8.42 -12.98 32.20
CA ALA A 734 9.05 -11.74 32.65
C ALA A 734 8.57 -11.36 34.07
N THR A 735 9.49 -11.30 35.03
CA THR A 735 9.23 -11.00 36.44
C THR A 735 9.06 -9.51 36.74
N LYS A 736 9.53 -8.62 35.85
CA LYS A 736 9.46 -7.17 36.01
C LYS A 736 8.13 -6.61 35.49
N LYS A 737 7.48 -5.76 36.29
CA LYS A 737 6.22 -5.09 35.91
C LYS A 737 6.38 -3.93 34.93
N LYS A 738 7.58 -3.30 34.91
CA LYS A 738 7.91 -2.14 34.06
C LYS A 738 9.10 -2.46 33.18
N LEU A 739 9.04 -1.98 31.93
CA LEU A 739 10.13 -2.03 30.96
C LEU A 739 10.77 -0.64 30.88
N GLN A 740 12.06 -0.55 31.15
CA GLN A 740 12.84 0.70 31.04
C GLN A 740 13.29 0.87 29.59
N LEU A 741 12.96 2.00 28.97
CA LEU A 741 13.29 2.35 27.60
C LEU A 741 14.42 3.38 27.52
N LEU A 742 14.52 4.30 28.48
CA LEU A 742 15.62 5.25 28.59
C LEU A 742 16.28 5.08 29.97
N GLN A 743 17.63 5.05 29.98
CA GLN A 743 18.43 4.80 31.16
C GLN A 743 19.35 5.97 31.40
N ASP A 744 19.00 6.83 32.37
CA ASP A 744 19.86 7.89 32.91
C ASP A 744 20.53 8.78 31.86
N VAL A 745 19.73 9.43 31.01
CA VAL A 745 20.20 10.24 29.88
C VAL A 745 20.22 11.71 30.29
N SER A 746 21.38 12.37 30.19
CA SER A 746 21.55 13.79 30.47
C SER A 746 22.18 14.51 29.28
N GLY A 747 21.83 15.81 29.08
CA GLY A 747 22.36 16.61 27.98
C GLY A 747 21.77 18.02 27.91
N ALA A 748 22.26 18.78 26.93
CA ALA A 748 21.82 20.17 26.72
C ALA A 748 21.79 20.52 25.23
N PHE A 749 20.77 21.24 24.79
CA PHE A 749 20.66 21.78 23.43
C PHE A 749 20.70 23.31 23.48
N ARG A 750 21.51 23.90 22.63
CA ARG A 750 21.81 25.34 22.62
C ARG A 750 21.19 26.05 21.43
N PRO A 751 20.77 27.33 21.57
CA PRO A 751 20.28 28.11 20.45
C PRO A 751 21.37 28.38 19.40
N GLY A 752 20.99 28.34 18.13
CA GLY A 752 21.93 28.52 17.01
C GLY A 752 22.89 27.34 16.77
N VAL A 753 22.60 26.19 17.40
CA VAL A 753 23.38 24.96 17.29
C VAL A 753 22.49 23.86 16.71
N LEU A 754 22.99 23.14 15.70
CA LEU A 754 22.34 21.98 15.11
C LEU A 754 22.91 20.71 15.75
N THR A 755 22.07 20.04 16.53
CA THR A 755 22.49 18.83 17.26
C THR A 755 21.93 17.57 16.60
N ALA A 756 22.76 16.56 16.36
CA ALA A 756 22.35 15.25 15.86
C ALA A 756 22.13 14.24 17.02
N LEU A 757 21.02 13.52 17.00
CA LEU A 757 20.84 12.33 17.84
C LEU A 757 21.08 11.08 16.99
N MET A 758 22.21 10.41 17.21
CA MET A 758 22.64 9.22 16.47
C MET A 758 22.60 7.96 17.32
N GLY A 759 22.56 6.80 16.69
CA GLY A 759 22.56 5.48 17.34
C GLY A 759 21.87 4.43 16.48
N ILE A 760 22.02 3.16 16.86
CA ILE A 760 21.40 2.04 16.16
C ILE A 760 19.86 2.07 16.24
N THR A 761 19.18 1.34 15.36
CA THR A 761 17.74 1.18 15.41
C THR A 761 17.32 0.52 16.72
N GLY A 762 16.36 1.12 17.43
CA GLY A 762 15.95 0.63 18.75
C GLY A 762 16.71 1.21 19.95
N ALA A 763 17.77 2.02 19.74
CA ALA A 763 18.51 2.67 20.84
C ALA A 763 17.69 3.68 21.66
N GLY A 764 16.49 4.04 21.23
CA GLY A 764 15.61 4.97 21.93
C GLY A 764 15.67 6.43 21.45
N LYS A 765 16.29 6.74 20.30
CA LYS A 765 16.40 8.10 19.72
C LYS A 765 15.06 8.85 19.65
N THR A 766 14.11 8.30 18.91
CA THR A 766 12.75 8.85 18.79
C THR A 766 12.04 8.89 20.14
N THR A 767 12.28 7.90 21.02
CA THR A 767 11.72 7.88 22.37
C THR A 767 12.22 9.05 23.20
N LEU A 768 13.53 9.34 23.17
CA LEU A 768 14.11 10.50 23.84
C LEU A 768 13.53 11.80 23.27
N LEU A 769 13.51 11.93 21.95
CA LEU A 769 12.96 13.11 21.26
C LEU A 769 11.51 13.37 21.67
N ASP A 770 10.67 12.32 21.69
CA ASP A 770 9.26 12.38 22.10
C ASP A 770 9.08 12.76 23.58
N VAL A 771 9.93 12.22 24.49
CA VAL A 771 9.92 12.57 25.91
C VAL A 771 10.28 14.05 26.12
N LEU A 772 11.33 14.51 25.44
CA LEU A 772 11.77 15.90 25.52
C LEU A 772 10.73 16.85 24.89
N ALA A 773 10.11 16.48 23.80
CA ALA A 773 9.02 17.22 23.18
C ALA A 773 7.70 17.15 23.98
N GLY A 774 7.56 16.21 24.92
CA GLY A 774 6.35 16.02 25.71
C GLY A 774 5.20 15.37 24.93
N ARG A 775 5.53 14.56 23.91
CA ARG A 775 4.54 13.82 23.10
C ARG A 775 4.17 12.45 23.67
N LYS A 776 4.93 11.92 24.63
CA LYS A 776 4.58 10.68 25.32
C LYS A 776 3.50 10.95 26.37
N THR A 777 2.31 10.40 26.13
CA THR A 777 1.14 10.53 27.01
C THR A 777 1.00 9.34 27.99
N GLY A 778 1.68 8.22 27.72
CA GLY A 778 1.70 7.03 28.58
C GLY A 778 3.11 6.78 29.14
N GLY A 779 3.20 5.93 30.17
CA GLY A 779 4.46 5.60 30.84
C GLY A 779 4.83 6.58 31.95
N TYR A 780 6.02 6.42 32.50
CA TYR A 780 6.53 7.17 33.66
C TYR A 780 7.86 7.79 33.28
N ILE A 781 7.97 9.12 33.40
CA ILE A 781 9.18 9.90 33.13
C ILE A 781 9.75 10.32 34.48
N GLU A 782 11.03 10.02 34.73
CA GLU A 782 11.79 10.46 35.87
C GLU A 782 12.96 11.34 35.39
N GLY A 783 13.45 12.25 36.25
CA GLY A 783 14.47 13.22 35.90
C GLY A 783 13.92 14.64 35.76
N THR A 784 14.76 15.59 35.34
CA THR A 784 14.41 16.99 35.22
C THR A 784 14.65 17.53 33.79
N ILE A 785 13.67 18.31 33.30
CA ILE A 785 13.83 19.03 32.02
C ILE A 785 13.66 20.51 32.31
N LYS A 786 14.64 21.33 31.92
CA LYS A 786 14.66 22.77 32.12
C LYS A 786 14.78 23.50 30.79
N ILE A 787 14.06 24.61 30.64
CA ILE A 787 14.08 25.48 29.46
C ILE A 787 14.56 26.85 29.93
N ALA A 788 15.70 27.31 29.37
CA ALA A 788 16.36 28.55 29.82
C ALA A 788 16.51 28.63 31.36
N GLY A 789 16.79 27.48 32.01
CA GLY A 789 16.96 27.35 33.45
C GLY A 789 15.69 27.13 34.27
N TYR A 790 14.50 27.28 33.69
CA TYR A 790 13.21 27.05 34.36
C TYR A 790 12.66 25.64 34.13
N PRO A 791 11.97 25.01 35.08
CA PRO A 791 11.34 23.72 34.88
C PRO A 791 10.33 23.76 33.73
N LYS A 792 10.37 22.73 32.88
CA LYS A 792 9.46 22.60 31.72
C LYS A 792 8.00 22.49 32.16
N LYS A 793 7.13 23.37 31.65
CA LYS A 793 5.68 23.27 31.76
C LYS A 793 5.11 22.96 30.37
N GLN A 794 4.40 21.82 30.23
CA GLN A 794 3.96 21.33 28.93
C GLN A 794 3.04 22.30 28.17
N ASP A 795 2.13 22.99 28.87
CA ASP A 795 1.16 23.92 28.26
C ASP A 795 1.81 25.11 27.59
N THR A 796 2.89 25.62 28.16
CA THR A 796 3.66 26.73 27.60
C THR A 796 4.69 26.24 26.58
N PHE A 797 5.26 25.06 26.81
CA PHE A 797 6.28 24.47 25.97
C PHE A 797 5.74 24.13 24.58
N SER A 798 4.54 23.58 24.49
CA SER A 798 3.88 23.24 23.21
C SER A 798 3.69 24.43 22.27
N ARG A 799 3.71 25.66 22.80
CA ARG A 799 3.58 26.89 22.00
C ARG A 799 4.90 27.41 21.43
N ILE A 800 6.01 27.07 22.08
CA ILE A 800 7.35 27.54 21.71
C ILE A 800 8.20 26.44 21.05
N SER A 801 7.69 25.24 20.96
CA SER A 801 8.33 24.10 20.31
C SER A 801 7.60 23.65 19.05
N GLY A 802 8.36 23.21 18.06
CA GLY A 802 7.90 22.54 16.84
C GLY A 802 8.38 21.09 16.78
N TYR A 803 7.62 20.22 16.15
CA TYR A 803 8.00 18.83 15.98
C TYR A 803 7.69 18.36 14.56
N CYS A 804 8.73 18.07 13.80
CA CYS A 804 8.62 17.48 12.47
C CYS A 804 8.63 15.95 12.59
N GLU A 805 7.54 15.31 12.26
CA GLU A 805 7.38 13.85 12.33
C GLU A 805 8.17 13.15 11.22
N GLN A 806 8.49 11.87 11.45
CA GLN A 806 9.11 11.00 10.47
C GLN A 806 8.22 10.84 9.23
N SER A 807 6.92 10.69 9.41
CA SER A 807 5.94 10.61 8.33
C SER A 807 5.31 11.97 8.03
N ASP A 808 5.31 12.37 6.75
CA ASP A 808 4.78 13.66 6.30
C ASP A 808 3.26 13.59 6.07
N ILE A 809 2.49 13.78 7.15
CA ILE A 809 1.03 13.72 7.13
C ILE A 809 0.44 15.09 6.80
N HIS A 810 -0.11 15.23 5.60
CA HIS A 810 -0.76 16.44 5.13
C HIS A 810 -2.10 16.15 4.47
N SER A 811 -3.00 17.12 4.47
CA SER A 811 -4.26 17.00 3.71
C SER A 811 -3.98 17.01 2.20
N PRO A 812 -4.34 15.97 1.46
CA PRO A 812 -3.98 15.83 0.05
C PRO A 812 -4.67 16.85 -0.87
N ASN A 813 -5.78 17.43 -0.43
CA ASN A 813 -6.63 18.32 -1.22
C ASN A 813 -6.33 19.82 -1.02
N LEU A 814 -5.33 20.14 -0.22
CA LEU A 814 -4.87 21.52 -0.01
C LEU A 814 -3.67 21.83 -0.90
N THR A 815 -3.53 23.12 -1.24
CA THR A 815 -2.29 23.64 -1.82
C THR A 815 -1.24 23.88 -0.73
N VAL A 816 0.03 24.01 -1.11
CA VAL A 816 1.13 24.32 -0.20
C VAL A 816 0.81 25.59 0.59
N TYR A 817 0.39 26.64 -0.10
CA TYR A 817 0.04 27.93 0.55
C TYR A 817 -1.14 27.82 1.51
N GLU A 818 -2.18 27.08 1.16
CA GLU A 818 -3.34 26.87 2.03
C GLU A 818 -2.97 26.10 3.30
N SER A 819 -2.10 25.09 3.20
CA SER A 819 -1.59 24.33 4.35
C SER A 819 -0.82 25.25 5.32
N LEU A 820 0.07 26.09 4.80
CA LEU A 820 0.83 27.06 5.60
C LEU A 820 -0.07 28.12 6.23
N LYS A 821 -1.02 28.63 5.46
CA LYS A 821 -2.00 29.63 5.93
C LYS A 821 -2.86 29.07 7.05
N PHE A 822 -3.31 27.84 6.93
CA PHE A 822 -4.11 27.15 7.97
C PHE A 822 -3.31 26.97 9.26
N SER A 823 -2.06 26.49 9.18
CA SER A 823 -1.17 26.37 10.34
C SER A 823 -0.89 27.71 11.00
N ALA A 824 -0.61 28.76 10.21
CA ALA A 824 -0.39 30.13 10.71
C ALA A 824 -1.61 30.70 11.46
N TRP A 825 -2.81 30.43 10.94
CA TRP A 825 -4.03 30.89 11.58
C TRP A 825 -4.31 30.21 12.92
N LEU A 826 -3.99 28.95 13.06
CA LEU A 826 -4.20 28.22 14.31
C LEU A 826 -3.15 28.50 15.38
N ARG A 827 -1.90 28.76 14.98
CA ARG A 827 -0.76 28.73 15.91
C ARG A 827 -0.18 30.11 16.22
N LEU A 828 -0.34 31.09 15.33
CA LEU A 828 0.12 32.46 15.59
C LEU A 828 -0.84 33.20 16.50
N PRO A 829 -0.30 34.09 17.39
CA PRO A 829 -1.09 34.92 18.29
C PRO A 829 -2.10 35.79 17.55
N SER A 830 -3.23 36.12 18.20
CA SER A 830 -4.31 36.93 17.61
C SER A 830 -3.93 38.38 17.35
N ASN A 831 -2.90 38.89 18.03
CA ASN A 831 -2.38 40.25 17.84
C ASN A 831 -1.64 40.47 16.50
N VAL A 832 -1.26 39.37 15.81
CA VAL A 832 -0.62 39.47 14.48
C VAL A 832 -1.68 39.73 13.41
N LYS A 833 -1.58 40.85 12.69
CA LYS A 833 -2.54 41.23 11.66
C LYS A 833 -2.51 40.27 10.46
N PRO A 834 -3.63 40.05 9.75
CA PRO A 834 -3.69 39.12 8.60
C PRO A 834 -2.61 39.39 7.53
N HIS A 835 -2.36 40.64 7.21
CA HIS A 835 -1.32 41.03 6.24
C HIS A 835 0.09 40.61 6.70
N GLN A 836 0.41 40.78 7.99
CA GLN A 836 1.70 40.36 8.56
C GLN A 836 1.85 38.83 8.52
N ARG A 837 0.77 38.08 8.76
CA ARG A 837 0.77 36.62 8.63
C ARG A 837 1.06 36.19 7.19
N ASP A 838 0.42 36.81 6.21
CA ASP A 838 0.66 36.51 4.79
C ASP A 838 2.09 36.87 4.35
N MET A 839 2.66 37.95 4.88
CA MET A 839 4.08 38.32 4.66
C MET A 839 5.00 37.26 5.26
N PHE A 840 4.78 36.88 6.52
CA PHE A 840 5.58 35.87 7.20
C PHE A 840 5.51 34.50 6.53
N ILE A 841 4.34 34.07 6.04
CA ILE A 841 4.21 32.86 5.25
C ILE A 841 5.08 32.92 4.00
N LYS A 842 5.11 34.04 3.29
CA LYS A 842 5.98 34.22 2.12
C LYS A 842 7.46 34.12 2.47
N GLU A 843 7.87 34.72 3.59
CA GLU A 843 9.26 34.64 4.09
C GLU A 843 9.65 33.17 4.41
N VAL A 844 8.78 32.45 5.11
CA VAL A 844 9.01 31.03 5.39
C VAL A 844 9.09 30.23 4.08
N MET A 845 8.23 30.50 3.10
CA MET A 845 8.29 29.84 1.79
C MET A 845 9.60 30.13 1.04
N ASN A 846 10.11 31.37 1.13
CA ASN A 846 11.39 31.73 0.54
C ASN A 846 12.56 31.08 1.27
N LEU A 847 12.57 31.07 2.61
CA LEU A 847 13.59 30.40 3.43
C LEU A 847 13.76 28.92 3.07
N ILE A 848 12.63 28.24 2.84
CA ILE A 848 12.56 26.79 2.56
C ILE A 848 12.60 26.50 1.05
N GLU A 849 12.68 27.49 0.20
CA GLU A 849 12.75 27.37 -1.27
C GLU A 849 11.56 26.61 -1.89
N ILE A 850 10.33 26.87 -1.39
CA ILE A 850 9.08 26.27 -1.92
C ILE A 850 8.14 27.29 -2.57
N THR A 851 8.61 28.47 -2.87
CA THR A 851 7.80 29.58 -3.42
C THR A 851 7.15 29.22 -4.76
N ASP A 852 7.87 28.52 -5.63
CA ASP A 852 7.37 28.07 -6.93
C ASP A 852 6.22 27.05 -6.80
N LEU A 853 6.17 26.38 -5.66
CA LEU A 853 5.15 25.36 -5.36
C LEU A 853 3.90 25.94 -4.68
N LYS A 854 3.79 27.25 -4.52
CA LYS A 854 2.70 27.94 -3.82
C LYS A 854 1.32 27.39 -4.13
N ASN A 855 1.01 27.19 -5.40
CA ASN A 855 -0.28 26.73 -5.90
C ASN A 855 -0.29 25.22 -6.22
N ALA A 856 0.79 24.51 -5.94
CA ALA A 856 0.85 23.07 -6.13
C ALA A 856 0.01 22.36 -5.06
N MET A 857 -0.72 21.32 -5.47
CA MET A 857 -1.46 20.47 -4.54
C MET A 857 -0.50 19.57 -3.77
N VAL A 858 -0.75 19.38 -2.49
CA VAL A 858 0.01 18.46 -1.66
C VAL A 858 -0.12 17.02 -2.20
N GLY A 859 -1.34 16.58 -2.52
CA GLY A 859 -1.60 15.28 -3.14
C GLY A 859 -1.36 14.09 -2.20
N ILE A 860 -1.45 12.88 -2.76
CA ILE A 860 -1.23 11.61 -2.04
C ILE A 860 0.20 11.13 -2.31
N PRO A 861 0.95 10.68 -1.26
CA PRO A 861 2.30 10.17 -1.44
C PRO A 861 2.37 9.06 -2.50
N GLY A 862 3.33 9.16 -3.42
CA GLY A 862 3.54 8.16 -4.47
C GLY A 862 2.51 8.10 -5.60
N ALA A 863 1.41 8.87 -5.52
CA ALA A 863 0.35 8.88 -6.53
C ALA A 863 0.18 10.23 -7.24
N THR A 864 0.06 11.33 -6.48
CA THR A 864 -0.19 12.67 -7.03
C THR A 864 0.40 13.75 -6.14
N GLY A 865 0.72 14.93 -6.69
CA GLY A 865 1.12 16.10 -5.92
C GLY A 865 2.63 16.26 -5.75
N LEU A 866 3.06 16.62 -4.54
CA LEU A 866 4.45 16.91 -4.19
C LEU A 866 5.32 15.66 -4.17
N SER A 867 6.60 15.78 -4.53
CA SER A 867 7.62 14.76 -4.31
C SER A 867 7.86 14.52 -2.80
N ALA A 868 8.52 13.43 -2.43
CA ALA A 868 8.87 13.14 -1.03
C ALA A 868 9.68 14.28 -0.41
N GLU A 869 10.71 14.77 -1.11
CA GLU A 869 11.52 15.93 -0.72
C GLU A 869 10.68 17.20 -0.51
N GLN A 870 9.85 17.54 -1.50
CA GLN A 870 9.01 18.75 -1.42
C GLN A 870 8.01 18.67 -0.26
N ARG A 871 7.52 17.47 0.02
CA ARG A 871 6.61 17.18 1.14
C ARG A 871 7.33 17.34 2.48
N LYS A 872 8.56 16.83 2.60
CA LYS A 872 9.40 17.01 3.80
C LYS A 872 9.68 18.50 4.06
N ARG A 873 10.03 19.26 3.02
CA ARG A 873 10.19 20.70 3.11
C ARG A 873 8.90 21.41 3.54
N LEU A 874 7.73 20.94 3.05
CA LEU A 874 6.44 21.47 3.51
C LEU A 874 6.21 21.17 5.00
N THR A 875 6.56 19.98 5.51
CA THR A 875 6.45 19.63 6.93
C THR A 875 7.28 20.59 7.79
N ILE A 876 8.53 20.86 7.40
CA ILE A 876 9.38 21.83 8.09
C ILE A 876 8.75 23.25 8.02
N ALA A 877 8.22 23.64 6.87
CA ALA A 877 7.58 24.94 6.70
C ALA A 877 6.34 25.12 7.58
N VAL A 878 5.51 24.07 7.71
CA VAL A 878 4.31 24.06 8.55
C VAL A 878 4.66 24.27 10.03
N GLU A 879 5.77 23.69 10.48
CA GLU A 879 6.26 23.91 11.84
C GLU A 879 6.88 25.29 12.02
N LEU A 880 7.67 25.78 11.06
CA LEU A 880 8.29 27.09 11.12
C LEU A 880 7.30 28.26 11.12
N VAL A 881 6.17 28.13 10.45
CA VAL A 881 5.12 29.15 10.41
C VAL A 881 4.55 29.44 11.81
N ALA A 882 4.69 28.52 12.77
CA ALA A 882 4.35 28.78 14.17
C ALA A 882 5.39 29.62 14.93
N SER A 883 6.50 29.96 14.29
CA SER A 883 7.66 30.69 14.88
C SER A 883 8.20 30.04 16.17
N PRO A 884 8.50 28.71 16.18
CA PRO A 884 9.01 28.05 17.36
C PRO A 884 10.45 28.43 17.68
N SER A 885 10.81 28.43 18.97
CA SER A 885 12.19 28.62 19.44
C SER A 885 13.02 27.35 19.42
N ILE A 886 12.37 26.20 19.66
CA ILE A 886 12.98 24.87 19.69
C ILE A 886 12.27 23.99 18.67
N ILE A 887 13.02 23.29 17.82
CA ILE A 887 12.48 22.40 16.80
C ILE A 887 13.10 21.03 16.94
N PHE A 888 12.26 20.03 17.05
CA PHE A 888 12.61 18.62 17.01
C PHE A 888 12.28 18.05 15.63
N MET A 889 13.21 17.34 15.02
CA MET A 889 13.03 16.72 13.72
C MET A 889 13.34 15.22 13.82
N ASP A 890 12.35 14.39 13.54
CA ASP A 890 12.52 12.94 13.55
C ASP A 890 12.82 12.43 12.14
N GLU A 891 14.07 12.03 11.92
CA GLU A 891 14.60 11.50 10.66
C GLU A 891 14.25 12.35 9.42
N PRO A 892 14.68 13.62 9.33
CA PRO A 892 14.26 14.51 8.24
C PRO A 892 14.79 14.11 6.86
N THR A 893 15.79 13.24 6.77
CA THR A 893 16.42 12.78 5.52
C THR A 893 16.00 11.37 5.10
N THR A 894 15.27 10.64 5.92
CA THR A 894 14.87 9.26 5.62
C THR A 894 13.94 9.17 4.39
N GLY A 895 14.24 8.25 3.47
CA GLY A 895 13.48 8.05 2.23
C GLY A 895 13.78 9.06 1.13
N LEU A 896 14.82 9.89 1.29
CA LEU A 896 15.31 10.82 0.27
C LEU A 896 16.57 10.26 -0.40
N ASP A 897 16.85 10.70 -1.62
CA ASP A 897 18.16 10.50 -2.26
C ASP A 897 19.18 11.50 -1.74
N ALA A 898 20.47 11.31 -2.04
CA ALA A 898 21.56 12.16 -1.55
C ALA A 898 21.33 13.64 -1.82
N ARG A 899 20.91 13.96 -3.05
CA ARG A 899 20.61 15.33 -3.46
C ARG A 899 19.44 15.95 -2.68
N ALA A 900 18.33 15.23 -2.54
CA ALA A 900 17.17 15.72 -1.81
C ALA A 900 17.48 15.88 -0.31
N ALA A 901 18.25 14.95 0.27
CA ALA A 901 18.71 15.04 1.65
C ALA A 901 19.62 16.26 1.88
N ALA A 902 20.56 16.53 0.97
CA ALA A 902 21.40 17.73 1.03
C ALA A 902 20.57 19.02 0.98
N ILE A 903 19.55 19.11 0.12
CA ILE A 903 18.64 20.26 0.04
C ILE A 903 17.87 20.45 1.35
N VAL A 904 17.34 19.37 1.93
CA VAL A 904 16.64 19.43 3.22
C VAL A 904 17.57 19.89 4.33
N MET A 905 18.79 19.33 4.41
CA MET A 905 19.76 19.72 5.44
C MET A 905 20.23 21.17 5.29
N ARG A 906 20.39 21.67 4.06
CA ARG A 906 20.67 23.09 3.81
C ARG A 906 19.52 23.98 4.33
N THR A 907 18.29 23.52 4.17
CA THR A 907 17.09 24.21 4.70
C THR A 907 17.08 24.20 6.23
N VAL A 908 17.43 23.06 6.85
CA VAL A 908 17.56 22.92 8.30
C VAL A 908 18.66 23.87 8.81
N ARG A 909 19.82 23.91 8.16
CA ARG A 909 20.91 24.81 8.52
C ARG A 909 20.52 26.28 8.47
N LYS A 910 19.89 26.73 7.39
CA LYS A 910 19.32 28.09 7.29
C LYS A 910 18.35 28.41 8.43
N THR A 911 17.58 27.40 8.89
CA THR A 911 16.69 27.56 10.06
C THR A 911 17.46 27.73 11.36
N VAL A 912 18.55 27.00 11.57
CA VAL A 912 19.43 27.12 12.73
C VAL A 912 20.12 28.51 12.74
N ASP A 913 20.61 28.95 11.59
CA ASP A 913 21.29 30.26 11.43
C ASP A 913 20.40 31.44 11.81
N THR A 914 19.08 31.28 11.87
CA THR A 914 18.17 32.28 12.45
C THR A 914 18.26 32.37 13.97
N GLY A 915 19.04 31.55 14.67
CA GLY A 915 19.21 31.48 16.13
C GLY A 915 18.26 30.51 16.86
N ARG A 916 17.59 29.61 16.16
CA ARG A 916 16.72 28.59 16.75
C ARG A 916 17.53 27.38 17.24
N THR A 917 17.02 26.70 18.25
CA THR A 917 17.57 25.41 18.70
C THR A 917 16.95 24.29 17.88
N VAL A 918 17.76 23.52 17.16
CA VAL A 918 17.28 22.42 16.32
C VAL A 918 17.95 21.11 16.70
N VAL A 919 17.15 20.08 16.92
CA VAL A 919 17.60 18.73 17.27
C VAL A 919 17.05 17.76 16.25
N CYS A 920 17.90 17.02 15.57
CA CYS A 920 17.52 16.04 14.55
C CYS A 920 17.92 14.63 14.95
N THR A 921 17.02 13.66 14.87
CA THR A 921 17.44 12.26 14.78
C THR A 921 17.90 11.99 13.36
N ILE A 922 19.00 11.30 13.19
CA ILE A 922 19.53 10.98 11.86
C ILE A 922 19.89 9.51 11.74
N HIS A 923 19.55 8.97 10.60
CA HIS A 923 19.89 7.62 10.15
C HIS A 923 20.82 7.71 8.94
N GLN A 924 21.99 7.06 9.03
CA GLN A 924 22.91 6.88 7.90
C GLN A 924 23.24 8.18 7.15
N PRO A 925 23.78 9.23 7.83
CA PRO A 925 24.15 10.45 7.13
C PRO A 925 25.31 10.19 6.17
N SER A 926 25.28 10.83 4.99
CA SER A 926 26.50 11.00 4.20
C SER A 926 27.50 11.86 4.97
N ILE A 927 28.78 11.80 4.60
CA ILE A 927 29.83 12.58 5.25
C ILE A 927 29.47 14.08 5.28
N GLU A 928 28.96 14.62 4.18
CA GLU A 928 28.55 16.03 4.09
C GLU A 928 27.40 16.37 5.03
N ILE A 929 26.41 15.46 5.16
CA ILE A 929 25.31 15.65 6.11
C ILE A 929 25.83 15.58 7.54
N PHE A 930 26.76 14.66 7.84
CA PHE A 930 27.37 14.58 9.16
C PHE A 930 28.17 15.83 9.52
N GLU A 931 28.96 16.34 8.59
CA GLU A 931 29.76 17.56 8.77
C GLU A 931 28.90 18.84 8.89
N SER A 932 27.64 18.80 8.51
CA SER A 932 26.69 19.92 8.66
C SER A 932 26.19 20.13 10.09
N PHE A 933 26.39 19.13 10.99
CA PHE A 933 26.04 19.22 12.40
C PHE A 933 27.13 19.86 13.23
N ASP A 934 26.74 20.67 14.21
CA ASP A 934 27.65 21.32 15.15
C ASP A 934 27.97 20.41 16.35
N GLU A 935 26.98 19.58 16.79
CA GLU A 935 27.07 18.68 17.93
C GLU A 935 26.40 17.32 17.61
N VAL A 936 26.92 16.24 18.25
CA VAL A 936 26.39 14.89 18.12
C VAL A 936 26.16 14.30 19.51
#